data_6e0311f16dd3cd589535f274358cf072
#
_entry.id   6e0311f16dd3cd589535f274358cf072
#
_cell.length_a   1.000
_cell.length_b   1.000
_cell.length_c   1.000
_cell.angle_alpha   90.00
_cell.angle_beta   90.00
_cell.angle_gamma   90.00
#
_symmetry.space_group_name_H-M   'P 1'
#
loop_
_entity.id
_entity.type
_entity.pdbx_description
1 polymer ?
#
loop_
_entity_poly.entity_id
_entity_poly.type
_entity_poly.pdbx_seq_one_letter_code
_entity_poly.pdbx_strand_id
1 'polypeptide(L)'
;MKSPTFCAIINLLDYDTWKGAFFMGRKNPAKNINIGLLAHVDAGKTTLSEALLYATGQIRALGRVDHQDAFLDTDAQERARGITIFSKQARLRLQMTDENLHSEQTIGLTILDTPGHVDFSAEMERTLQVLDYAILVISGTDGVQGHTRTLWRLLQHYNIPTFLFVNKMDLPGADKEVVQQQLKTELSDGCVDFTKDSGEAFFEEAAMGSEALLDEYMDQGSIAEEHLAHAVAKRELFPCYYGSALKVEGVKELLVGFAKYHRAPEYEDEFSARVYKIGRDAKGARLTYLKVTGGTLHVKDRISYDGLEEKVDQIRLYSGEKFETAEAVEAGEVCAVTGLTTTVPGQGLGAQQESSVPVLEPVLNYRIYLPDEVNAVEMMEKLKQLEEEDPQLHILWNEQLQEIHAQMMGQVQIEVLTQLIKERFGVVVVFGQGNIVYKETIAKPVEGVGHFEPLRHYAEVHLLLEPGEPGSGIEVASACSEDVLDLNWQRLIATHIMEREHPGVLTGSALTDVKITILSGRAHIKHTEGGDFRQATYRAIRQGVKSTESVLLEPVYAFTLEVPQEMVGRAMTDLKQRAGKFDSPEFGTGNGMDYAVLQGTVPVATMRDYSSEVHAYTRGLGHLTLELSGYDVCHNSEEVIAGIGYDSEADTANPTGSVFCAHGAGFIVPWDQVDDYMHLPRQFVPEEETQTPADGRSYETDGQSFGPVHRQQSSGKTGWELDQELQQIYAREFGMSREDMEDQERRKWLKKKSDAPKPNVVKYDKKGNPIYPAKGPQEEYLIVDGYNIIFAWKDLNELSRVNIDSARDKLLDILSNYQGYKSCPVLVVFDAYKRKEHPGARSKYHNLDVVYTKTDETADAFIERTVHEIGHKYRVTVATNDGLEQLTVMSQGALRMSADNLREEIERLSRLEYENYLASQKR
;
A
#
# COMPACT_ATOMS: atom_id res chain seq x y z
N MET A 1 10.16 -29.54 49.77
CA MET A 1 11.50 -29.19 49.23
C MET A 1 11.42 -27.74 48.75
N LYS A 2 12.30 -26.86 49.23
CA LYS A 2 12.22 -25.43 48.93
C LYS A 2 12.52 -25.18 47.44
N SER A 3 11.59 -24.55 46.75
CA SER A 3 11.79 -24.00 45.40
C SER A 3 12.92 -22.96 45.45
N PRO A 4 13.90 -22.99 44.54
CA PRO A 4 14.92 -21.95 44.48
C PRO A 4 14.32 -20.65 43.94
N THR A 5 14.33 -19.62 44.76
CA THR A 5 13.99 -18.24 44.38
C THR A 5 15.04 -17.74 43.43
N PHE A 6 14.67 -17.47 42.18
CA PHE A 6 15.53 -16.84 41.16
C PHE A 6 15.77 -15.38 41.57
N CYS A 7 16.96 -15.08 41.99
CA CYS A 7 17.37 -13.69 42.26
C CYS A 7 18.22 -13.20 41.07
N ALA A 8 17.55 -12.60 40.05
CA ALA A 8 18.25 -11.97 38.95
C ALA A 8 18.88 -10.66 39.42
N ILE A 9 20.21 -10.58 39.44
CA ILE A 9 20.96 -9.35 39.74
C ILE A 9 21.32 -8.71 38.39
N ILE A 10 20.73 -7.55 38.10
CA ILE A 10 21.17 -6.71 36.97
C ILE A 10 22.44 -5.99 37.41
N ASN A 11 23.58 -6.42 36.92
CA ASN A 11 24.84 -5.71 37.13
C ASN A 11 24.96 -4.55 36.14
N LEU A 12 24.89 -3.32 36.64
CA LEU A 12 25.17 -2.09 35.90
C LEU A 12 26.66 -2.00 35.66
N LEU A 13 27.11 -2.25 34.43
CA LEU A 13 28.52 -2.01 34.03
C LEU A 13 28.76 -0.51 33.84
N ASP A 14 29.91 -0.06 34.34
CA ASP A 14 30.42 1.32 34.22
C ASP A 14 30.70 1.66 32.74
N TYR A 15 30.40 2.89 32.31
CA TYR A 15 30.50 3.38 30.91
C TYR A 15 31.92 3.22 30.31
N ASP A 16 33.00 3.20 31.13
CA ASP A 16 34.37 3.08 30.61
C ASP A 16 34.76 1.62 30.27
N THR A 17 34.08 0.62 30.85
CA THR A 17 34.26 -0.81 30.50
C THR A 17 33.58 -1.14 29.16
N TRP A 18 32.59 -0.37 28.76
CA TRP A 18 31.81 -0.60 27.55
C TRP A 18 32.61 -0.33 26.24
N LYS A 19 33.50 0.63 26.22
CA LYS A 19 34.41 0.92 25.08
C LYS A 19 35.38 -0.22 24.76
N GLY A 20 35.76 -1.04 25.73
CA GLY A 20 36.65 -2.17 25.54
C GLY A 20 36.00 -3.46 25.03
N ALA A 21 34.70 -3.65 25.30
CA ALA A 21 33.95 -4.88 24.93
C ALA A 21 33.49 -4.90 23.46
N PHE A 22 33.48 -3.74 22.78
CA PHE A 22 33.02 -3.63 21.39
C PHE A 22 34.05 -4.17 20.37
N PHE A 23 35.28 -4.40 20.75
CA PHE A 23 36.42 -4.79 19.87
C PHE A 23 36.91 -6.23 20.04
N MET A 24 36.38 -7.03 20.97
CA MET A 24 36.81 -8.43 21.14
C MET A 24 35.71 -9.44 20.77
N GLY A 25 35.93 -10.07 19.62
CA GLY A 25 35.50 -11.42 19.16
C GLY A 25 34.14 -11.89 19.59
N ARG A 26 33.19 -11.95 18.64
CA ARG A 26 31.91 -12.67 18.71
C ARG A 26 32.11 -14.10 19.25
N LYS A 27 31.75 -14.30 20.52
CA LYS A 27 31.44 -15.61 21.06
C LYS A 27 30.01 -15.54 21.61
N ASN A 28 29.08 -16.14 20.91
CA ASN A 28 27.63 -16.14 20.96
C ASN A 28 26.98 -14.81 20.51
N PRO A 29 26.27 -14.80 19.37
CA PRO A 29 25.44 -13.66 18.97
C PRO A 29 24.34 -13.46 20.02
N ALA A 30 24.28 -12.28 20.63
CA ALA A 30 23.15 -11.88 21.43
C ALA A 30 21.91 -11.90 20.51
N LYS A 31 20.86 -12.64 20.86
CA LYS A 31 19.60 -12.59 20.10
C LYS A 31 19.06 -11.17 20.21
N ASN A 32 18.82 -10.51 19.10
CA ASN A 32 18.31 -9.15 19.06
C ASN A 32 16.77 -9.19 19.02
N ILE A 33 16.14 -8.34 19.83
CA ILE A 33 14.69 -8.24 19.95
C ILE A 33 14.31 -6.76 19.78
N ASN A 34 13.29 -6.51 18.94
CA ASN A 34 12.81 -5.15 18.64
C ASN A 34 11.53 -4.90 19.45
N ILE A 35 11.56 -3.88 20.29
CA ILE A 35 10.46 -3.52 21.19
C ILE A 35 9.93 -2.15 20.81
N GLY A 36 8.63 -2.08 20.49
CA GLY A 36 7.94 -0.81 20.30
C GLY A 36 7.44 -0.23 21.60
N LEU A 37 7.65 1.06 21.82
CA LEU A 37 7.00 1.81 22.89
C LEU A 37 5.79 2.54 22.33
N LEU A 38 4.59 2.19 22.80
CA LEU A 38 3.32 2.75 22.36
C LEU A 38 2.59 3.36 23.54
N ALA A 39 1.93 4.48 23.31
CA ALA A 39 1.17 5.16 24.34
C ALA A 39 0.17 6.16 23.73
N HIS A 40 -0.89 6.44 24.46
CA HIS A 40 -1.65 7.68 24.26
C HIS A 40 -0.79 8.90 24.60
N VAL A 41 -1.13 10.06 24.05
CA VAL A 41 -0.48 11.34 24.36
C VAL A 41 -0.46 11.54 25.89
N ASP A 42 0.63 12.07 26.39
CA ASP A 42 0.87 12.34 27.80
C ASP A 42 0.89 11.14 28.78
N ALA A 43 0.73 9.89 28.31
CA ALA A 43 0.89 8.73 29.19
C ALA A 43 2.35 8.55 29.71
N GLY A 44 3.31 9.28 29.15
CA GLY A 44 4.71 9.31 29.58
C GLY A 44 5.62 8.32 28.86
N LYS A 45 5.35 8.07 27.57
CA LYS A 45 6.14 7.19 26.71
C LYS A 45 7.63 7.61 26.65
N THR A 46 7.92 8.86 26.26
CA THR A 46 9.28 9.39 26.18
C THR A 46 9.98 9.35 27.54
N THR A 47 9.25 9.61 28.65
CA THR A 47 9.79 9.48 30.00
C THR A 47 10.18 8.03 30.32
N LEU A 48 9.38 7.03 29.86
CA LEU A 48 9.72 5.62 30.03
C LEU A 48 10.92 5.23 29.15
N SER A 49 11.00 5.71 27.90
CA SER A 49 12.16 5.53 27.04
C SER A 49 13.44 5.98 27.72
N GLU A 50 13.45 7.19 28.28
CA GLU A 50 14.58 7.75 29.04
C GLU A 50 14.89 6.91 30.27
N ALA A 51 13.87 6.46 31.02
CA ALA A 51 14.04 5.63 32.21
C ALA A 51 14.68 4.28 31.88
N LEU A 52 14.26 3.64 30.77
CA LEU A 52 14.87 2.39 30.27
C LEU A 52 16.33 2.58 29.86
N LEU A 53 16.64 3.65 29.13
CA LEU A 53 18.02 4.02 28.74
C LEU A 53 18.89 4.31 29.95
N TYR A 54 18.34 5.00 30.95
CA TYR A 54 19.05 5.30 32.20
C TYR A 54 19.26 4.02 33.03
N ALA A 55 18.23 3.19 33.22
CA ALA A 55 18.30 1.96 33.98
C ALA A 55 19.30 0.95 33.40
N THR A 56 19.50 0.95 32.07
CA THR A 56 20.46 0.10 31.36
C THR A 56 21.85 0.75 31.20
N GLY A 57 22.06 1.98 31.74
CA GLY A 57 23.33 2.69 31.70
C GLY A 57 23.73 3.27 30.33
N GLN A 58 22.82 3.35 29.37
CA GLN A 58 23.09 3.94 28.06
C GLN A 58 23.24 5.47 28.15
N ILE A 59 22.50 6.10 29.05
CA ILE A 59 22.58 7.52 29.36
C ILE A 59 23.01 7.71 30.82
N ARG A 60 23.76 8.75 31.07
CA ARG A 60 24.29 9.05 32.41
C ARG A 60 23.35 9.86 33.30
N ALA A 61 22.42 10.57 32.69
CA ALA A 61 21.44 11.40 33.38
C ALA A 61 20.08 11.17 32.68
N LEU A 62 19.01 11.17 33.48
CA LEU A 62 17.66 11.07 32.98
C LEU A 62 17.29 12.37 32.25
N GLY A 63 17.06 12.31 30.95
CA GLY A 63 16.52 13.43 30.17
C GLY A 63 15.05 13.70 30.54
N ARG A 64 14.59 14.93 30.35
CA ARG A 64 13.22 15.36 30.65
C ARG A 64 12.62 16.09 29.46
N VAL A 65 11.41 15.68 29.08
CA VAL A 65 10.64 16.35 28.00
C VAL A 65 10.45 17.85 28.34
N ASP A 66 10.10 18.17 29.59
CA ASP A 66 9.90 19.56 30.04
C ASP A 66 11.15 20.43 29.91
N HIS A 67 12.33 19.85 29.96
CA HIS A 67 13.63 20.54 29.84
C HIS A 67 14.17 20.49 28.39
N GLN A 68 13.49 19.83 27.46
CA GLN A 68 13.87 19.66 26.05
C GLN A 68 15.25 18.96 25.89
N ASP A 69 15.62 18.11 26.84
CA ASP A 69 16.93 17.42 26.88
C ASP A 69 16.80 15.87 26.76
N ALA A 70 15.62 15.36 26.36
CA ALA A 70 15.40 13.94 26.13
C ALA A 70 16.29 13.42 24.98
N PHE A 71 16.92 12.25 25.19
CA PHE A 71 17.89 11.64 24.28
C PHE A 71 17.30 11.29 22.90
N LEU A 72 16.04 10.85 22.88
CA LEU A 72 15.35 10.45 21.65
C LEU A 72 14.64 11.62 20.94
N ASP A 73 14.28 12.71 21.63
CA ASP A 73 13.67 13.89 21.01
C ASP A 73 14.73 14.73 20.31
N THR A 74 15.17 14.28 19.13
CA THR A 74 16.30 14.90 18.40
C THR A 74 15.85 16.03 17.47
N ASP A 75 14.59 16.01 17.01
CA ASP A 75 14.03 17.01 16.11
C ASP A 75 13.63 18.29 16.85
N ALA A 76 13.85 19.45 16.22
CA ALA A 76 13.53 20.75 16.80
C ALA A 76 12.01 20.94 17.02
N GLN A 77 11.18 20.41 16.14
CA GLN A 77 9.72 20.49 16.24
C GLN A 77 9.19 19.60 17.38
N GLU A 78 9.75 18.40 17.57
CA GLU A 78 9.45 17.51 18.69
C GLU A 78 9.74 18.18 20.03
N ARG A 79 10.97 18.76 20.18
CA ARG A 79 11.36 19.50 21.39
C ARG A 79 10.48 20.70 21.67
N ALA A 80 10.09 21.45 20.62
CA ALA A 80 9.26 22.64 20.79
C ALA A 80 7.82 22.30 21.22
N ARG A 81 7.30 21.15 20.80
CA ARG A 81 5.93 20.72 21.06
C ARG A 81 5.80 19.73 22.21
N GLY A 82 6.89 19.09 22.60
CA GLY A 82 6.90 18.05 23.63
C GLY A 82 6.24 16.73 23.19
N ILE A 83 6.13 16.48 21.88
CA ILE A 83 5.52 15.26 21.32
C ILE A 83 6.50 14.56 20.36
N THR A 84 6.53 13.24 20.36
CA THR A 84 7.25 12.44 19.36
C THR A 84 6.48 12.46 18.04
N ILE A 85 7.15 12.82 16.96
CA ILE A 85 6.59 12.90 15.59
C ILE A 85 7.13 11.76 14.73
N PHE A 86 8.42 11.49 14.82
CA PHE A 86 9.12 10.50 14.00
C PHE A 86 9.56 9.31 14.85
N SER A 87 9.38 8.10 14.31
CA SER A 87 9.90 6.88 14.95
C SER A 87 11.41 6.90 15.03
N LYS A 88 11.97 6.64 16.23
CA LYS A 88 13.39 6.60 16.50
C LYS A 88 13.80 5.32 17.20
N GLN A 89 15.07 4.97 17.07
CA GLN A 89 15.60 3.74 17.62
C GLN A 89 16.73 3.99 18.60
N ALA A 90 16.76 3.18 19.66
CA ALA A 90 17.85 3.12 20.62
C ALA A 90 18.22 1.66 20.91
N ARG A 91 19.51 1.38 20.97
CA ARG A 91 20.01 0.02 21.23
C ARG A 91 20.37 -0.13 22.69
N LEU A 92 19.89 -1.19 23.33
CA LEU A 92 20.15 -1.56 24.72
C LEU A 92 20.80 -2.94 24.79
N ARG A 93 21.45 -3.22 25.89
CA ARG A 93 21.92 -4.56 26.24
C ARG A 93 21.51 -4.89 27.66
N LEU A 94 20.79 -5.98 27.83
CA LEU A 94 20.48 -6.55 29.13
C LEU A 94 21.47 -7.69 29.41
N GLN A 95 22.16 -7.60 30.54
CA GLN A 95 22.98 -8.69 31.04
C GLN A 95 22.25 -9.37 32.19
N MET A 96 22.01 -10.65 32.06
CA MET A 96 21.44 -11.51 33.10
C MET A 96 22.49 -12.48 33.59
N THR A 97 22.72 -12.50 34.90
CA THR A 97 23.59 -13.46 35.53
C THR A 97 22.74 -14.53 36.19
N ASP A 98 22.80 -15.77 35.70
CA ASP A 98 22.19 -16.90 36.33
C ASP A 98 23.18 -17.46 37.40
N GLU A 99 22.89 -17.19 38.66
CA GLU A 99 23.77 -17.61 39.77
C GLU A 99 23.84 -19.16 39.91
N ASN A 100 22.85 -19.87 39.37
CA ASN A 100 22.79 -21.35 39.46
C ASN A 100 23.56 -22.02 38.32
N LEU A 101 23.62 -21.42 37.14
CA LEU A 101 24.28 -21.97 35.95
C LEU A 101 25.67 -21.36 35.68
N HIS A 102 26.09 -20.37 36.46
CA HIS A 102 27.33 -19.58 36.22
C HIS A 102 27.44 -19.09 34.74
N SER A 103 26.31 -18.81 34.13
CA SER A 103 26.22 -18.33 32.73
C SER A 103 25.70 -16.90 32.67
N GLU A 104 26.44 -16.05 31.93
CA GLU A 104 26.00 -14.71 31.59
C GLU A 104 25.27 -14.79 30.27
N GLN A 105 23.99 -14.46 30.24
CA GLN A 105 23.23 -14.26 29.00
C GLN A 105 23.12 -12.77 28.72
N THR A 106 23.47 -12.39 27.51
CA THR A 106 23.29 -11.01 27.02
C THR A 106 22.17 -11.00 26.00
N ILE A 107 21.14 -10.20 26.24
CA ILE A 107 20.03 -9.96 25.31
C ILE A 107 20.24 -8.59 24.66
N GLY A 108 20.30 -8.53 23.34
CA GLY A 108 20.27 -7.29 22.59
C GLY A 108 18.83 -6.80 22.44
N LEU A 109 18.54 -5.58 22.84
CA LEU A 109 17.24 -4.96 22.66
C LEU A 109 17.39 -3.71 21.78
N THR A 110 16.50 -3.56 20.82
CA THR A 110 16.31 -2.31 20.08
C THR A 110 14.96 -1.73 20.44
N ILE A 111 14.97 -0.59 21.13
CA ILE A 111 13.74 0.17 21.38
C ILE A 111 13.42 1.00 20.14
N LEU A 112 12.19 0.89 19.68
CA LEU A 112 11.58 1.74 18.66
C LEU A 112 10.56 2.65 19.35
N ASP A 113 10.94 3.91 19.52
CA ASP A 113 10.05 4.94 20.09
C ASP A 113 9.13 5.45 18.99
N THR A 114 7.80 5.28 19.16
CA THR A 114 6.81 5.61 18.14
C THR A 114 6.07 6.92 18.48
N PRO A 115 5.49 7.62 17.48
CA PRO A 115 4.59 8.73 17.77
C PRO A 115 3.42 8.33 18.67
N GLY A 116 3.05 9.19 19.61
CA GLY A 116 1.89 8.98 20.49
C GLY A 116 0.66 9.79 20.11
N HIS A 117 0.78 10.70 19.14
CA HIS A 117 -0.32 11.55 18.68
C HIS A 117 -1.07 10.91 17.53
N VAL A 118 -2.40 11.01 17.52
CA VAL A 118 -3.29 10.39 16.51
C VAL A 118 -2.92 10.82 15.09
N ASP A 119 -2.55 12.08 14.86
CA ASP A 119 -2.17 12.59 13.54
C ASP A 119 -0.94 11.89 12.93
N PHE A 120 -0.13 11.19 13.75
CA PHE A 120 1.04 10.43 13.31
C PHE A 120 0.88 8.92 13.45
N SER A 121 -0.36 8.45 13.58
CA SER A 121 -0.67 7.02 13.71
C SER A 121 -0.17 6.19 12.52
N ALA A 122 -0.09 6.77 11.33
CA ALA A 122 0.48 6.15 10.15
C ALA A 122 1.98 5.78 10.30
N GLU A 123 2.79 6.68 10.84
CA GLU A 123 4.21 6.43 11.13
C GLU A 123 4.37 5.36 12.23
N MET A 124 3.50 5.41 13.24
CA MET A 124 3.44 4.41 14.29
C MET A 124 3.09 3.04 13.72
N GLU A 125 2.05 2.93 12.90
CA GLU A 125 1.60 1.67 12.31
C GLU A 125 2.69 1.01 11.44
N ARG A 126 3.39 1.78 10.61
CA ARG A 126 4.53 1.28 9.83
C ARG A 126 5.61 0.67 10.72
N THR A 127 5.83 1.24 11.90
CA THR A 127 6.80 0.72 12.86
C THR A 127 6.34 -0.61 13.48
N LEU A 128 5.03 -0.83 13.65
CA LEU A 128 4.49 -2.11 14.19
C LEU A 128 4.95 -3.31 13.37
N GLN A 129 5.07 -3.18 12.07
CA GLN A 129 5.43 -4.28 11.16
C GLN A 129 6.80 -4.91 11.41
N VAL A 130 7.66 -4.25 12.17
CA VAL A 130 9.02 -4.73 12.48
C VAL A 130 9.26 -5.03 13.95
N LEU A 131 8.23 -4.93 14.78
CA LEU A 131 8.31 -5.25 16.20
C LEU A 131 8.28 -6.75 16.43
N ASP A 132 9.00 -7.19 17.46
CA ASP A 132 8.88 -8.52 18.04
C ASP A 132 7.98 -8.50 19.29
N TYR A 133 8.01 -7.38 20.01
CA TYR A 133 7.22 -7.11 21.21
C TYR A 133 6.82 -5.64 21.27
N ALA A 134 5.77 -5.36 22.02
CA ALA A 134 5.37 -4.00 22.36
C ALA A 134 5.31 -3.80 23.87
N ILE A 135 5.63 -2.58 24.32
CA ILE A 135 5.29 -2.10 25.65
C ILE A 135 4.25 -1.01 25.49
N LEU A 136 3.03 -1.29 25.91
CA LEU A 136 1.93 -0.34 25.92
C LEU A 136 1.91 0.41 27.24
N VAL A 137 2.15 1.72 27.17
CA VAL A 137 2.23 2.62 28.35
C VAL A 137 0.86 3.25 28.59
N ILE A 138 0.35 3.09 29.79
CA ILE A 138 -0.98 3.57 30.22
C ILE A 138 -0.80 4.52 31.40
N SER A 139 -1.53 5.62 31.44
CA SER A 139 -1.52 6.52 32.59
C SER A 139 -2.32 5.93 33.75
N GLY A 140 -1.74 5.88 34.95
CA GLY A 140 -2.42 5.40 36.14
C GLY A 140 -3.54 6.32 36.66
N THR A 141 -3.52 7.58 36.22
CA THR A 141 -4.56 8.57 36.55
C THR A 141 -5.71 8.59 35.56
N ASP A 142 -5.41 8.33 34.27
CA ASP A 142 -6.37 8.49 33.19
C ASP A 142 -6.94 7.15 32.68
N GLY A 143 -6.28 6.04 33.03
CA GLY A 143 -6.70 4.68 32.65
C GLY A 143 -6.62 4.38 31.16
N VAL A 144 -7.50 3.49 30.69
CA VAL A 144 -7.61 3.10 29.28
C VAL A 144 -8.40 4.17 28.53
N GLN A 145 -7.73 4.82 27.60
CA GLN A 145 -8.32 5.88 26.77
C GLN A 145 -8.64 5.35 25.35
N GLY A 146 -9.40 6.14 24.60
CA GLY A 146 -9.78 5.75 23.25
C GLY A 146 -8.60 5.33 22.37
N HIS A 147 -7.55 6.18 22.25
CA HIS A 147 -6.36 5.83 21.47
C HIS A 147 -5.63 4.56 21.98
N THR A 148 -5.68 4.27 23.28
CA THR A 148 -5.18 3.00 23.84
C THR A 148 -5.91 1.79 23.23
N ARG A 149 -7.24 1.90 23.03
CA ARG A 149 -8.06 0.84 22.39
C ARG A 149 -7.68 0.67 20.92
N THR A 150 -7.44 1.77 20.20
CA THR A 150 -6.96 1.72 18.80
C THR A 150 -5.58 1.06 18.70
N LEU A 151 -4.64 1.44 19.56
CA LEU A 151 -3.33 0.80 19.66
C LEU A 151 -3.47 -0.70 19.96
N TRP A 152 -4.38 -1.07 20.87
CA TRP A 152 -4.62 -2.46 21.22
C TRP A 152 -5.15 -3.28 20.05
N ARG A 153 -6.11 -2.74 19.27
CA ARG A 153 -6.62 -3.39 18.04
C ARG A 153 -5.54 -3.58 16.99
N LEU A 154 -4.69 -2.58 16.79
CA LEU A 154 -3.54 -2.69 15.86
C LEU A 154 -2.53 -3.74 16.33
N LEU A 155 -2.20 -3.77 17.62
CA LEU A 155 -1.33 -4.81 18.20
C LEU A 155 -1.94 -6.21 18.04
N GLN A 156 -3.26 -6.34 18.08
CA GLN A 156 -3.98 -7.57 17.81
C GLN A 156 -3.94 -7.94 16.31
N HIS A 157 -4.20 -6.99 15.46
CA HIS A 157 -4.16 -7.18 13.98
C HIS A 157 -2.78 -7.67 13.52
N TYR A 158 -1.71 -7.05 14.01
CA TYR A 158 -0.32 -7.46 13.68
C TYR A 158 0.21 -8.61 14.54
N ASN A 159 -0.62 -9.18 15.40
CA ASN A 159 -0.27 -10.29 16.31
C ASN A 159 1.00 -10.05 17.15
N ILE A 160 1.18 -8.83 17.69
CA ILE A 160 2.38 -8.43 18.44
C ILE A 160 2.21 -8.73 19.93
N PRO A 161 3.03 -9.59 20.54
CA PRO A 161 3.04 -9.84 21.99
C PRO A 161 3.29 -8.55 22.77
N THR A 162 2.48 -8.31 23.82
CA THR A 162 2.42 -7.00 24.46
C THR A 162 2.61 -7.09 25.95
N PHE A 163 3.51 -6.26 26.49
CA PHE A 163 3.66 -5.96 27.90
C PHE A 163 2.97 -4.62 28.20
N LEU A 164 2.38 -4.48 29.38
CA LEU A 164 1.74 -3.24 29.80
C LEU A 164 2.54 -2.57 30.92
N PHE A 165 2.75 -1.26 30.83
CA PHE A 165 3.35 -0.46 31.90
C PHE A 165 2.40 0.65 32.32
N VAL A 166 1.80 0.51 33.51
CA VAL A 166 0.94 1.54 34.09
C VAL A 166 1.83 2.57 34.79
N ASN A 167 1.98 3.73 34.14
CA ASN A 167 2.86 4.81 34.54
C ASN A 167 2.13 5.82 35.44
N LYS A 168 2.87 6.75 36.04
CA LYS A 168 2.36 7.84 36.91
C LYS A 168 1.64 7.33 38.17
N MET A 169 1.99 6.16 38.67
CA MET A 169 1.39 5.61 39.89
C MET A 169 1.75 6.40 41.17
N ASP A 170 2.65 7.36 41.06
CA ASP A 170 3.03 8.26 42.13
C ASP A 170 2.17 9.52 42.24
N LEU A 171 1.24 9.72 41.30
CA LEU A 171 0.35 10.88 41.31
C LEU A 171 -0.91 10.62 42.13
N PRO A 172 -1.48 11.68 42.76
CA PRO A 172 -2.76 11.57 43.45
C PRO A 172 -3.89 11.19 42.47
N GLY A 173 -4.68 10.17 42.84
CA GLY A 173 -5.77 9.67 42.01
C GLY A 173 -5.43 8.39 41.24
N ALA A 174 -4.16 7.98 41.17
CA ALA A 174 -3.79 6.70 40.58
C ALA A 174 -4.17 5.56 41.57
N ASP A 175 -5.04 4.65 41.09
CA ASP A 175 -5.48 3.47 41.85
C ASP A 175 -5.20 2.21 41.03
N LYS A 176 -4.33 1.34 41.59
CA LYS A 176 -3.89 0.12 40.89
C LYS A 176 -5.06 -0.84 40.62
N GLU A 177 -5.97 -1.01 41.59
CA GLU A 177 -7.07 -1.96 41.50
C GLU A 177 -8.10 -1.51 40.45
N VAL A 178 -8.40 -0.21 40.41
CA VAL A 178 -9.29 0.37 39.41
C VAL A 178 -8.72 0.21 38.00
N VAL A 179 -7.45 0.58 37.81
CA VAL A 179 -6.80 0.44 36.48
C VAL A 179 -6.68 -1.03 36.07
N GLN A 180 -6.33 -1.94 36.96
CA GLN A 180 -6.28 -3.36 36.65
C GLN A 180 -7.63 -3.91 36.19
N GLN A 181 -8.73 -3.47 36.83
CA GLN A 181 -10.08 -3.87 36.42
C GLN A 181 -10.43 -3.30 35.02
N GLN A 182 -10.04 -2.05 34.73
CA GLN A 182 -10.22 -1.46 33.39
C GLN A 182 -9.44 -2.22 32.33
N LEU A 183 -8.16 -2.58 32.60
CA LEU A 183 -7.35 -3.35 31.66
C LEU A 183 -8.02 -4.68 31.30
N LYS A 184 -8.58 -5.37 32.28
CA LYS A 184 -9.31 -6.62 32.06
C LYS A 184 -10.58 -6.42 31.24
N THR A 185 -11.39 -5.44 31.61
CA THR A 185 -12.70 -5.21 30.97
C THR A 185 -12.58 -4.65 29.56
N GLU A 186 -11.60 -3.76 29.30
CA GLU A 186 -11.54 -2.99 28.07
C GLU A 186 -10.51 -3.52 27.07
N LEU A 187 -9.48 -4.26 27.54
CA LEU A 187 -8.44 -4.80 26.67
C LEU A 187 -8.52 -6.32 26.59
N SER A 188 -8.29 -7.04 27.70
CA SER A 188 -8.35 -8.51 27.75
C SER A 188 -8.35 -9.04 29.18
N ASP A 189 -9.12 -10.11 29.44
CA ASP A 189 -9.07 -10.87 30.71
C ASP A 189 -7.67 -11.42 30.98
N GLY A 190 -6.84 -11.63 29.96
CA GLY A 190 -5.44 -12.07 30.08
C GLY A 190 -4.47 -11.00 30.61
N CYS A 191 -4.92 -9.77 30.93
CA CYS A 191 -4.11 -8.74 31.59
C CYS A 191 -3.90 -9.10 33.06
N VAL A 192 -2.70 -9.55 33.43
CA VAL A 192 -2.35 -10.06 34.77
C VAL A 192 -1.22 -9.23 35.40
N ASP A 193 -1.31 -9.01 36.72
CA ASP A 193 -0.27 -8.30 37.47
C ASP A 193 0.97 -9.20 37.70
N PHE A 194 2.06 -8.90 36.97
CA PHE A 194 3.34 -9.61 37.07
C PHE A 194 4.33 -8.96 38.04
N THR A 195 3.91 -7.98 38.84
CA THR A 195 4.79 -7.40 39.88
C THR A 195 5.07 -8.40 41.00
N LYS A 196 4.20 -9.39 41.15
CA LYS A 196 4.36 -10.55 42.05
C LYS A 196 4.08 -11.81 41.22
N ASP A 197 5.09 -12.31 40.54
CA ASP A 197 5.00 -13.46 39.62
C ASP A 197 5.12 -14.83 40.30
N SER A 198 4.59 -14.94 41.51
CA SER A 198 4.59 -16.17 42.31
C SER A 198 3.48 -16.20 43.35
N GLY A 199 3.02 -17.40 43.68
CA GLY A 199 1.96 -17.62 44.66
C GLY A 199 0.66 -18.05 44.02
N GLU A 200 -0.24 -18.61 44.88
CA GLU A 200 -1.50 -19.24 44.42
C GLU A 200 -2.39 -18.25 43.66
N ALA A 201 -2.59 -17.04 44.16
CA ALA A 201 -3.43 -16.03 43.55
C ALA A 201 -2.89 -15.58 42.16
N PHE A 202 -1.55 -15.51 41.97
CA PHE A 202 -0.97 -15.20 40.68
C PHE A 202 -1.22 -16.32 39.65
N PHE A 203 -1.03 -17.59 40.06
CA PHE A 203 -1.23 -18.72 39.16
C PHE A 203 -2.72 -18.92 38.82
N GLU A 204 -3.64 -18.67 39.76
CA GLU A 204 -5.08 -18.67 39.49
C GLU A 204 -5.43 -17.62 38.43
N GLU A 205 -4.94 -16.41 38.57
CA GLU A 205 -5.21 -15.33 37.66
C GLU A 205 -4.58 -15.58 36.26
N ALA A 206 -3.34 -16.07 36.19
CA ALA A 206 -2.66 -16.41 34.93
C ALA A 206 -3.33 -17.63 34.24
N ALA A 207 -3.85 -18.60 34.99
CA ALA A 207 -4.54 -19.76 34.46
C ALA A 207 -5.84 -19.40 33.69
N MET A 208 -6.49 -18.28 34.07
CA MET A 208 -7.71 -17.83 33.39
C MET A 208 -7.44 -17.31 31.95
N GLY A 209 -6.18 -17.00 31.60
CA GLY A 209 -5.82 -16.49 30.29
C GLY A 209 -5.79 -17.56 29.21
N SER A 210 -5.64 -18.86 29.54
CA SER A 210 -5.49 -19.92 28.53
C SER A 210 -5.93 -21.27 29.09
N GLU A 211 -6.65 -22.08 28.29
CA GLU A 211 -7.10 -23.44 28.66
C GLU A 211 -5.90 -24.33 29.00
N ALA A 212 -4.80 -24.23 28.28
CA ALA A 212 -3.59 -25.01 28.54
C ALA A 212 -2.93 -24.67 29.88
N LEU A 213 -2.94 -23.38 30.28
CA LEU A 213 -2.42 -22.94 31.58
C LEU A 213 -3.36 -23.36 32.73
N LEU A 214 -4.68 -23.37 32.46
CA LEU A 214 -5.67 -23.82 33.43
C LEU A 214 -5.50 -25.31 33.73
N ASP A 215 -5.34 -26.15 32.71
CA ASP A 215 -5.09 -27.59 32.88
C ASP A 215 -3.82 -27.86 33.67
N GLU A 216 -2.71 -27.16 33.36
CA GLU A 216 -1.45 -27.28 34.07
C GLU A 216 -1.60 -26.89 35.56
N TYR A 217 -2.27 -25.75 35.81
CA TYR A 217 -2.49 -25.28 37.18
C TYR A 217 -3.37 -26.25 37.97
N MET A 218 -4.42 -26.80 37.37
CA MET A 218 -5.30 -27.79 38.01
C MET A 218 -4.55 -29.08 38.36
N ASP A 219 -3.60 -29.50 37.53
CA ASP A 219 -2.82 -30.72 37.73
C ASP A 219 -1.68 -30.55 38.72
N GLN A 220 -0.98 -29.41 38.71
CA GLN A 220 0.30 -29.19 39.41
C GLN A 220 0.23 -28.15 40.54
N GLY A 221 -0.82 -27.31 40.57
CA GLY A 221 -0.94 -26.19 41.51
C GLY A 221 0.06 -25.06 41.28
N SER A 222 0.73 -25.08 40.12
CA SER A 222 1.69 -24.04 39.67
C SER A 222 1.84 -24.12 38.16
N ILE A 223 2.29 -23.03 37.52
CA ILE A 223 2.55 -22.95 36.09
C ILE A 223 4.04 -22.73 35.88
N ALA A 224 4.64 -23.45 34.92
CA ALA A 224 6.05 -23.31 34.60
C ALA A 224 6.32 -21.97 33.88
N GLU A 225 7.47 -21.34 34.19
CA GLU A 225 7.88 -20.05 33.58
C GLU A 225 7.90 -20.11 32.04
N GLU A 226 8.33 -21.25 31.51
CA GLU A 226 8.38 -21.47 30.05
C GLU A 226 6.99 -21.45 29.39
N HIS A 227 5.97 -21.97 30.08
CA HIS A 227 4.59 -21.98 29.60
C HIS A 227 3.95 -20.59 29.71
N LEU A 228 4.26 -19.84 30.80
CA LEU A 228 3.88 -18.43 30.90
C LEU A 228 4.50 -17.61 29.76
N ALA A 229 5.80 -17.78 29.47
CA ALA A 229 6.46 -17.09 28.35
C ALA A 229 5.85 -17.48 26.98
N HIS A 230 5.40 -18.72 26.82
CA HIS A 230 4.72 -19.16 25.60
C HIS A 230 3.35 -18.51 25.45
N ALA A 231 2.57 -18.42 26.52
CA ALA A 231 1.27 -17.76 26.53
C ALA A 231 1.39 -16.24 26.24
N VAL A 232 2.42 -15.59 26.79
CA VAL A 232 2.75 -14.19 26.44
C VAL A 232 3.05 -14.06 24.96
N ALA A 233 3.92 -14.93 24.41
CA ALA A 233 4.27 -14.90 22.98
C ALA A 233 3.07 -15.17 22.06
N LYS A 234 2.06 -15.92 22.51
CA LYS A 234 0.81 -16.18 21.77
C LYS A 234 -0.27 -15.12 22.00
N ARG A 235 -0.02 -14.08 22.79
CA ARG A 235 -1.04 -13.09 23.18
C ARG A 235 -2.22 -13.67 23.96
N GLU A 236 -2.01 -14.71 24.71
CA GLU A 236 -2.97 -15.28 25.67
C GLU A 236 -2.84 -14.62 27.05
N LEU A 237 -1.60 -14.17 27.41
CA LEU A 237 -1.30 -13.41 28.61
C LEU A 237 -0.61 -12.10 28.29
N PHE A 238 -0.92 -11.06 29.06
CA PHE A 238 -0.38 -9.71 28.94
C PHE A 238 0.17 -9.24 30.29
N PRO A 239 1.50 -9.32 30.49
CA PRO A 239 2.12 -8.96 31.77
C PRO A 239 1.96 -7.45 32.05
N CYS A 240 1.35 -7.10 33.18
CA CYS A 240 1.13 -5.76 33.66
C CYS A 240 2.15 -5.40 34.76
N TYR A 241 2.81 -4.24 34.58
CA TYR A 241 3.74 -3.66 35.55
C TYR A 241 3.29 -2.26 35.92
N TYR A 242 3.55 -1.84 37.18
CA TYR A 242 3.09 -0.57 37.72
C TYR A 242 4.26 0.23 38.26
N GLY A 243 4.28 1.54 37.99
CA GLY A 243 5.38 2.36 38.46
C GLY A 243 5.30 3.84 38.11
N SER A 244 6.43 4.52 38.26
CA SER A 244 6.64 5.90 37.83
C SER A 244 7.93 5.99 37.02
N ALA A 245 7.80 6.18 35.73
CA ALA A 245 8.95 6.33 34.83
C ALA A 245 9.83 7.52 35.26
N LEU A 246 9.23 8.63 35.68
CA LEU A 246 9.94 9.82 36.13
C LEU A 246 10.81 9.55 37.36
N LYS A 247 10.41 8.65 38.24
CA LYS A 247 11.16 8.25 39.45
C LYS A 247 11.95 6.97 39.23
N VAL A 248 11.87 6.35 38.03
CA VAL A 248 12.50 5.07 37.71
C VAL A 248 11.97 3.91 38.59
N GLU A 249 10.76 4.05 39.15
CA GLU A 249 10.09 3.03 39.96
C GLU A 249 9.32 2.06 39.05
N GLY A 250 9.43 0.74 39.29
CA GLY A 250 8.78 -0.31 38.45
C GLY A 250 9.49 -0.60 37.12
N VAL A 251 10.44 0.23 36.70
CA VAL A 251 11.14 0.10 35.42
C VAL A 251 12.10 -1.09 35.39
N LYS A 252 12.77 -1.36 36.51
CA LYS A 252 13.65 -2.52 36.65
C LYS A 252 12.86 -3.82 36.66
N GLU A 253 11.75 -3.83 37.34
CA GLU A 253 10.81 -4.95 37.41
C GLU A 253 10.28 -5.30 36.02
N LEU A 254 9.89 -4.29 35.21
CA LEU A 254 9.52 -4.46 33.80
C LEU A 254 10.66 -5.11 32.99
N LEU A 255 11.91 -4.60 33.11
CA LEU A 255 13.08 -5.12 32.37
C LEU A 255 13.38 -6.58 32.76
N VAL A 256 13.32 -6.90 34.07
CA VAL A 256 13.52 -8.29 34.57
C VAL A 256 12.43 -9.20 34.07
N GLY A 257 11.17 -8.76 34.15
CA GLY A 257 10.03 -9.53 33.67
C GLY A 257 10.08 -9.73 32.17
N PHE A 258 10.45 -8.70 31.40
CA PHE A 258 10.65 -8.85 29.96
C PHE A 258 11.73 -9.88 29.66
N ALA A 259 12.88 -9.80 30.32
CA ALA A 259 13.97 -10.75 30.12
C ALA A 259 13.60 -12.19 30.50
N LYS A 260 12.67 -12.37 31.45
CA LYS A 260 12.17 -13.67 31.90
C LYS A 260 11.11 -14.28 31.01
N TYR A 261 10.17 -13.48 30.51
CA TYR A 261 8.97 -13.95 29.83
C TYR A 261 8.94 -13.71 28.32
N HIS A 262 10.02 -13.13 27.72
CA HIS A 262 10.11 -13.06 26.28
C HIS A 262 10.55 -14.40 25.66
N ARG A 263 10.16 -14.62 24.44
CA ARG A 263 10.71 -15.67 23.55
C ARG A 263 11.34 -14.99 22.34
N ALA A 264 12.60 -15.36 22.06
CA ALA A 264 13.25 -14.84 20.86
C ALA A 264 12.63 -15.47 19.61
N PRO A 265 12.33 -14.66 18.57
CA PRO A 265 11.84 -15.17 17.31
C PRO A 265 12.81 -16.17 16.68
N GLU A 266 12.29 -17.09 15.92
CA GLU A 266 13.06 -17.99 15.06
C GLU A 266 13.04 -17.43 13.65
N TYR A 267 14.20 -17.40 13.01
CA TYR A 267 14.38 -16.85 11.67
C TYR A 267 14.91 -17.92 10.72
N GLU A 268 14.48 -17.85 9.47
CA GLU A 268 14.99 -18.75 8.42
C GLU A 268 16.41 -18.35 7.98
N ASP A 269 17.14 -19.29 7.37
CA ASP A 269 18.51 -19.07 6.92
C ASP A 269 18.59 -18.25 5.61
N GLU A 270 17.50 -18.20 4.83
CA GLU A 270 17.43 -17.45 3.57
C GLU A 270 17.22 -15.95 3.86
N PHE A 271 17.93 -15.10 3.11
CA PHE A 271 17.80 -13.66 3.28
C PHE A 271 16.38 -13.17 3.01
N SER A 272 15.83 -12.50 4.00
CA SER A 272 14.59 -11.74 3.88
C SER A 272 14.65 -10.49 4.77
N ALA A 273 13.91 -9.44 4.39
CA ALA A 273 13.82 -8.22 5.17
C ALA A 273 12.49 -7.51 4.94
N ARG A 274 12.08 -6.69 5.92
CA ARG A 274 10.89 -5.82 5.86
C ARG A 274 11.32 -4.36 5.96
N VAL A 275 10.95 -3.55 4.95
CA VAL A 275 11.13 -2.10 4.97
C VAL A 275 10.00 -1.47 5.79
N TYR A 276 10.32 -0.61 6.76
CA TYR A 276 9.31 0.07 7.56
C TYR A 276 9.33 1.59 7.47
N LYS A 277 10.45 2.15 7.03
CA LYS A 277 10.63 3.61 6.95
C LYS A 277 11.60 3.99 5.84
N ILE A 278 11.28 5.08 5.16
CA ILE A 278 12.22 5.78 4.28
C ILE A 278 12.56 7.12 4.95
N GLY A 279 13.81 7.54 4.84
CA GLY A 279 14.26 8.84 5.34
C GLY A 279 15.43 9.36 4.53
N ARG A 280 15.94 10.52 4.93
CA ARG A 280 17.11 11.14 4.30
C ARG A 280 18.10 11.60 5.35
N ASP A 281 19.38 11.45 5.04
CA ASP A 281 20.43 11.96 5.94
C ASP A 281 20.63 13.48 5.77
N ALA A 282 21.46 14.08 6.62
CA ALA A 282 21.75 15.52 6.58
C ALA A 282 22.35 16.03 5.24
N LYS A 283 22.78 15.11 4.36
CA LYS A 283 23.25 15.42 3.01
C LYS A 283 22.21 15.18 1.93
N GLY A 284 20.99 14.78 2.32
CA GLY A 284 19.89 14.43 1.42
C GLY A 284 19.96 13.03 0.83
N ALA A 285 20.92 12.18 1.24
CA ALA A 285 20.99 10.81 0.74
C ALA A 285 19.83 9.97 1.30
N ARG A 286 19.19 9.20 0.43
CA ARG A 286 18.07 8.31 0.77
C ARG A 286 18.54 7.17 1.69
N LEU A 287 17.77 6.92 2.71
CA LEU A 287 17.96 5.86 3.69
C LEU A 287 16.73 4.94 3.69
N THR A 288 16.94 3.66 3.45
CA THR A 288 15.92 2.63 3.61
C THR A 288 16.10 1.95 4.96
N TYR A 289 15.18 2.16 5.89
CA TYR A 289 15.17 1.50 7.18
C TYR A 289 14.43 0.17 7.07
N LEU A 290 15.09 -0.90 7.48
CA LEU A 290 14.56 -2.26 7.38
C LEU A 290 14.94 -3.11 8.60
N LYS A 291 14.14 -4.15 8.85
CA LYS A 291 14.47 -5.27 9.73
C LYS A 291 14.85 -6.47 8.88
N VAL A 292 15.96 -7.08 9.16
CA VAL A 292 16.33 -8.38 8.56
C VAL A 292 15.47 -9.46 9.23
N THR A 293 14.64 -10.15 8.46
CA THR A 293 13.69 -11.18 8.92
C THR A 293 14.15 -12.61 8.61
N GLY A 294 15.28 -12.76 7.91
CA GLY A 294 15.92 -14.05 7.62
C GLY A 294 17.35 -13.85 7.12
N GLY A 295 18.20 -14.83 7.34
CA GLY A 295 19.60 -14.85 6.87
C GLY A 295 20.47 -13.71 7.39
N THR A 296 21.36 -13.21 6.56
CA THR A 296 22.32 -12.15 6.85
C THR A 296 22.44 -11.20 5.68
N LEU A 297 22.43 -9.90 5.92
CA LEU A 297 22.63 -8.86 4.91
C LEU A 297 24.04 -8.32 4.98
N HIS A 298 24.78 -8.31 3.88
CA HIS A 298 26.13 -7.76 3.78
C HIS A 298 26.17 -6.48 2.94
N VAL A 299 27.20 -5.66 3.22
CA VAL A 299 27.53 -4.55 2.33
C VAL A 299 27.95 -5.10 0.97
N LYS A 300 27.43 -4.51 -0.11
CA LYS A 300 27.55 -4.91 -1.52
C LYS A 300 26.68 -6.09 -1.96
N ASP A 301 25.85 -6.64 -1.09
CA ASP A 301 24.83 -7.59 -1.53
C ASP A 301 23.88 -6.94 -2.55
N ARG A 302 23.42 -7.76 -3.49
CA ARG A 302 22.40 -7.36 -4.45
C ARG A 302 21.08 -7.94 -4.02
N ILE A 303 20.09 -7.07 -3.90
CA ILE A 303 18.73 -7.41 -3.48
C ILE A 303 17.82 -7.28 -4.69
N SER A 304 17.08 -8.36 -4.99
CA SER A 304 16.09 -8.38 -6.05
C SER A 304 14.70 -8.17 -5.47
N TYR A 305 13.95 -7.19 -5.99
CA TYR A 305 12.55 -6.91 -5.65
C TYR A 305 11.88 -6.20 -6.83
N ASP A 306 10.61 -6.45 -7.06
CA ASP A 306 9.79 -5.88 -8.16
C ASP A 306 10.46 -5.94 -9.55
N GLY A 307 11.26 -7.00 -9.78
CA GLY A 307 11.99 -7.18 -11.04
C GLY A 307 13.24 -6.30 -11.20
N LEU A 308 13.60 -5.52 -10.17
CA LEU A 308 14.82 -4.72 -10.10
C LEU A 308 15.88 -5.44 -9.26
N GLU A 309 17.14 -5.21 -9.56
CA GLU A 309 18.28 -5.66 -8.76
C GLU A 309 19.10 -4.44 -8.34
N GLU A 310 19.08 -4.12 -7.05
CA GLU A 310 19.82 -2.99 -6.49
C GLU A 310 20.87 -3.45 -5.49
N LYS A 311 21.89 -2.61 -5.28
CA LYS A 311 23.03 -2.94 -4.45
C LYS A 311 23.07 -2.16 -3.17
N VAL A 312 23.31 -2.84 -2.06
CA VAL A 312 23.53 -2.21 -0.75
C VAL A 312 24.94 -1.56 -0.70
N ASP A 313 25.00 -0.25 -0.59
CA ASP A 313 26.27 0.47 -0.54
C ASP A 313 26.82 0.59 0.88
N GLN A 314 25.97 0.86 1.85
CA GLN A 314 26.36 1.00 3.26
C GLN A 314 25.24 0.53 4.18
N ILE A 315 25.59 -0.10 5.28
CA ILE A 315 24.69 -0.47 6.38
C ILE A 315 25.01 0.42 7.59
N ARG A 316 23.97 1.04 8.15
CA ARG A 316 24.06 1.95 9.31
C ARG A 316 23.18 1.43 10.45
N LEU A 317 23.73 1.35 11.64
CA LEU A 317 23.04 0.97 12.87
C LEU A 317 22.87 2.22 13.74
N TYR A 318 21.64 2.70 13.85
CA TYR A 318 21.34 3.95 14.56
C TYR A 318 21.09 3.73 16.06
N SER A 319 21.45 4.72 16.87
CA SER A 319 21.02 4.87 18.26
C SER A 319 20.86 6.37 18.56
N GLY A 320 19.64 6.88 18.56
CA GLY A 320 19.34 8.30 18.50
C GLY A 320 19.84 8.93 17.19
N GLU A 321 20.53 10.06 17.26
CA GLU A 321 21.13 10.73 16.08
C GLU A 321 22.40 10.04 15.55
N LYS A 322 23.05 9.24 16.37
CA LYS A 322 24.34 8.64 16.03
C LYS A 322 24.12 7.30 15.35
N PHE A 323 25.00 6.99 14.41
CA PHE A 323 25.05 5.67 13.78
C PHE A 323 26.47 5.11 13.73
N GLU A 324 26.53 3.78 13.67
CA GLU A 324 27.74 3.01 13.38
C GLU A 324 27.56 2.29 12.05
N THR A 325 28.65 2.15 11.28
CA THR A 325 28.63 1.37 10.05
C THR A 325 28.94 -0.09 10.35
N ALA A 326 28.14 -0.99 9.76
CA ALA A 326 28.35 -2.43 9.86
C ALA A 326 28.70 -3.02 8.50
N GLU A 327 29.50 -4.09 8.48
CA GLU A 327 29.79 -4.87 7.26
C GLU A 327 28.68 -5.90 6.98
N ALA A 328 28.03 -6.38 8.02
CA ALA A 328 26.92 -7.32 7.96
C ALA A 328 25.93 -7.13 9.11
N VAL A 329 24.67 -7.52 8.89
CA VAL A 329 23.57 -7.49 9.86
C VAL A 329 22.83 -8.81 9.79
N GLU A 330 22.58 -9.44 10.93
CA GLU A 330 21.92 -10.74 11.06
C GLU A 330 20.40 -10.59 11.23
N ALA A 331 19.65 -11.67 10.99
CA ALA A 331 18.21 -11.72 11.23
C ALA A 331 17.84 -11.28 12.65
N GLY A 332 16.77 -10.49 12.78
CA GLY A 332 16.32 -9.84 14.01
C GLY A 332 16.88 -8.43 14.25
N GLU A 333 17.88 -7.97 13.48
CA GLU A 333 18.42 -6.62 13.63
C GLU A 333 17.68 -5.61 12.72
N VAL A 334 17.50 -4.40 13.23
CA VAL A 334 17.02 -3.23 12.50
C VAL A 334 18.22 -2.38 12.06
N CYS A 335 18.25 -1.98 10.79
CA CYS A 335 19.30 -1.15 10.24
C CYS A 335 18.74 -0.16 9.20
N ALA A 336 19.57 0.80 8.79
CA ALA A 336 19.30 1.64 7.63
C ALA A 336 20.36 1.37 6.56
N VAL A 337 19.94 1.24 5.32
CA VAL A 337 20.81 0.98 4.19
C VAL A 337 20.75 2.11 3.17
N THR A 338 21.86 2.31 2.45
CA THR A 338 21.94 3.18 1.28
C THR A 338 22.14 2.33 0.03
N GLY A 339 21.73 2.83 -1.14
CA GLY A 339 21.88 2.16 -2.42
C GLY A 339 20.56 1.57 -2.97
N LEU A 340 19.50 1.49 -2.14
CA LEU A 340 18.15 1.13 -2.57
C LEU A 340 17.36 2.41 -2.90
N THR A 341 16.85 2.52 -4.13
CA THR A 341 16.29 3.79 -4.63
C THR A 341 14.77 3.77 -4.77
N THR A 342 14.15 2.60 -4.93
CA THR A 342 12.72 2.46 -5.25
C THR A 342 11.92 1.75 -4.16
N THR A 343 12.55 1.31 -3.07
CA THR A 343 11.86 0.65 -1.95
C THR A 343 10.81 1.55 -1.32
N VAL A 344 9.71 0.95 -0.84
CA VAL A 344 8.63 1.66 -0.14
C VAL A 344 8.41 1.09 1.26
N PRO A 345 7.90 1.87 2.22
CA PRO A 345 7.52 1.36 3.53
C PRO A 345 6.47 0.25 3.42
N GLY A 346 6.60 -0.82 4.20
CA GLY A 346 5.74 -2.01 4.14
C GLY A 346 6.22 -3.09 3.15
N GLN A 347 7.19 -2.80 2.29
CA GLN A 347 7.68 -3.73 1.28
C GLN A 347 8.53 -4.84 1.89
N GLY A 348 8.29 -6.08 1.43
CA GLY A 348 9.15 -7.23 1.71
C GLY A 348 10.29 -7.35 0.69
N LEU A 349 11.45 -7.82 1.14
CA LEU A 349 12.65 -8.00 0.31
C LEU A 349 13.19 -9.44 0.45
N GLY A 350 13.80 -9.94 -0.60
CA GLY A 350 14.37 -11.29 -0.62
C GLY A 350 13.29 -12.38 -0.65
N ALA A 351 13.36 -13.37 0.25
CA ALA A 351 12.38 -14.46 0.32
C ALA A 351 10.98 -13.96 0.77
N GLN A 352 10.91 -12.86 1.49
CA GLN A 352 9.65 -12.24 1.90
C GLN A 352 9.16 -11.25 0.83
N GLN A 353 8.31 -11.70 -0.08
CA GLN A 353 7.79 -10.87 -1.19
C GLN A 353 6.46 -10.16 -0.85
N GLU A 354 5.78 -10.54 0.22
CA GLU A 354 4.51 -9.93 0.61
C GLU A 354 4.72 -8.52 1.15
N SER A 355 3.95 -7.56 0.65
CA SER A 355 3.90 -6.20 1.17
C SER A 355 2.71 -6.03 2.11
N SER A 356 2.90 -5.31 3.20
CA SER A 356 1.84 -5.01 4.16
C SER A 356 1.23 -3.64 3.85
N VAL A 357 -0.09 -3.59 3.73
CA VAL A 357 -0.85 -2.35 3.54
C VAL A 357 -1.28 -1.82 4.90
N PRO A 358 -1.11 -0.53 5.20
CA PRO A 358 -1.60 0.07 6.44
C PRO A 358 -3.13 -0.01 6.57
N VAL A 359 -3.63 -0.16 7.79
CA VAL A 359 -5.06 -0.16 8.15
C VAL A 359 -5.57 1.26 8.33
N LEU A 360 -4.70 2.15 8.88
CA LEU A 360 -5.06 3.54 9.12
C LEU A 360 -4.82 4.38 7.86
N GLU A 361 -5.86 5.02 7.37
CA GLU A 361 -5.81 5.90 6.20
C GLU A 361 -6.20 7.34 6.55
N PRO A 362 -5.57 8.36 5.93
CA PRO A 362 -5.98 9.73 6.09
C PRO A 362 -7.34 10.00 5.44
N VAL A 363 -8.17 10.78 6.12
CA VAL A 363 -9.57 11.06 5.71
C VAL A 363 -9.82 12.49 5.25
N LEU A 364 -8.82 13.34 5.35
CA LEU A 364 -8.90 14.75 4.97
C LEU A 364 -7.96 15.06 3.82
N ASN A 365 -8.49 15.64 2.75
CA ASN A 365 -7.73 16.03 1.56
C ASN A 365 -7.60 17.56 1.52
N TYR A 366 -6.37 18.06 1.51
CA TYR A 366 -6.06 19.48 1.56
C TYR A 366 -5.39 19.95 0.27
N ARG A 367 -5.85 21.09 -0.26
CA ARG A 367 -5.16 21.81 -1.31
C ARG A 367 -3.93 22.52 -0.74
N ILE A 368 -2.80 22.43 -1.43
CA ILE A 368 -1.56 23.14 -1.09
C ILE A 368 -1.45 24.38 -1.97
N TYR A 369 -1.51 25.57 -1.36
CA TYR A 369 -1.28 26.85 -2.04
C TYR A 369 0.20 27.17 -2.04
N LEU A 370 0.74 27.37 -3.23
CA LEU A 370 2.12 27.80 -3.44
C LEU A 370 2.19 29.33 -3.60
N PRO A 371 3.30 29.98 -3.22
CA PRO A 371 3.58 31.36 -3.63
C PRO A 371 3.65 31.51 -5.15
N ASP A 372 3.21 32.63 -5.68
CA ASP A 372 3.15 32.91 -7.12
C ASP A 372 4.53 32.77 -7.86
N GLU A 373 5.62 32.90 -7.09
CA GLU A 373 7.00 32.80 -7.61
C GLU A 373 7.50 31.36 -7.74
N VAL A 374 6.75 30.36 -7.23
CA VAL A 374 7.17 28.96 -7.17
C VAL A 374 6.53 28.17 -8.29
N ASN A 375 7.36 27.49 -9.07
CA ASN A 375 6.87 26.58 -10.11
C ASN A 375 6.22 25.34 -9.50
N ALA A 376 4.94 25.10 -9.81
CA ALA A 376 4.17 23.98 -9.26
C ALA A 376 4.75 22.60 -9.65
N VAL A 377 5.31 22.46 -10.86
CA VAL A 377 5.91 21.20 -11.34
C VAL A 377 7.18 20.86 -10.55
N GLU A 378 8.08 21.83 -10.36
CA GLU A 378 9.28 21.63 -9.53
C GLU A 378 8.94 21.35 -8.08
N MET A 379 7.89 22.00 -7.57
CA MET A 379 7.43 21.77 -6.20
C MET A 379 6.81 20.38 -6.05
N MET A 380 6.08 19.89 -7.06
CA MET A 380 5.53 18.54 -7.08
C MET A 380 6.64 17.47 -6.95
N GLU A 381 7.76 17.60 -7.67
CA GLU A 381 8.91 16.68 -7.53
C GLU A 381 9.49 16.69 -6.12
N LYS A 382 9.54 17.86 -5.47
CA LYS A 382 10.00 18.00 -4.09
C LYS A 382 9.01 17.39 -3.09
N LEU A 383 7.71 17.60 -3.31
CA LEU A 383 6.67 17.02 -2.47
C LEU A 383 6.60 15.50 -2.60
N LYS A 384 6.84 14.95 -3.80
CA LYS A 384 6.96 13.50 -4.02
C LYS A 384 8.09 12.86 -3.18
N GLN A 385 9.17 13.60 -2.86
CA GLN A 385 10.18 13.10 -1.94
C GLN A 385 9.66 12.95 -0.50
N LEU A 386 8.69 13.79 -0.09
CA LEU A 386 8.03 13.65 1.20
C LEU A 386 7.05 12.48 1.20
N GLU A 387 6.37 12.24 0.07
CA GLU A 387 5.52 11.07 -0.11
C GLU A 387 6.31 9.74 -0.11
N GLU A 388 7.57 9.73 -0.59
CA GLU A 388 8.44 8.55 -0.41
C GLU A 388 8.66 8.21 1.07
N GLU A 389 8.77 9.25 1.93
CA GLU A 389 8.95 9.09 3.38
C GLU A 389 7.63 8.75 4.08
N ASP A 390 6.51 9.33 3.61
CA ASP A 390 5.15 9.09 4.10
C ASP A 390 4.18 8.86 2.93
N PRO A 391 4.03 7.61 2.45
CA PRO A 391 3.16 7.30 1.30
C PRO A 391 1.70 7.68 1.50
N GLN A 392 1.23 7.77 2.73
CA GLN A 392 -0.16 8.13 3.04
C GLN A 392 -0.48 9.60 2.79
N LEU A 393 0.50 10.44 2.48
CA LEU A 393 0.26 11.82 2.05
C LEU A 393 -0.50 11.89 0.72
N HIS A 394 -0.48 10.84 -0.11
CA HIS A 394 -1.18 10.74 -1.40
C HIS A 394 -1.18 12.07 -2.15
N ILE A 395 0.03 12.55 -2.49
CA ILE A 395 0.20 13.86 -3.14
C ILE A 395 -0.19 13.74 -4.61
N LEU A 396 -1.29 14.42 -4.97
CA LEU A 396 -1.90 14.35 -6.28
C LEU A 396 -1.89 15.73 -6.97
N TRP A 397 -1.64 15.70 -8.28
CA TRP A 397 -1.83 16.86 -9.15
C TRP A 397 -3.20 16.79 -9.82
N ASN A 398 -4.04 17.79 -9.57
CA ASN A 398 -5.30 17.92 -10.28
C ASN A 398 -5.07 18.74 -11.57
N GLU A 399 -5.09 18.08 -12.72
CA GLU A 399 -4.83 18.73 -14.02
C GLU A 399 -5.89 19.76 -14.42
N GLN A 400 -7.16 19.51 -14.04
CA GLN A 400 -8.26 20.42 -14.41
C GLN A 400 -8.20 21.73 -13.63
N LEU A 401 -7.84 21.66 -12.37
CA LEU A 401 -7.79 22.81 -11.47
C LEU A 401 -6.38 23.40 -11.32
N GLN A 402 -5.35 22.73 -11.86
CA GLN A 402 -3.93 23.11 -11.69
C GLN A 402 -3.55 23.24 -10.22
N GLU A 403 -3.95 22.27 -9.41
CA GLU A 403 -3.83 22.28 -7.95
C GLU A 403 -3.09 21.05 -7.43
N ILE A 404 -2.28 21.26 -6.39
CA ILE A 404 -1.65 20.16 -5.65
C ILE A 404 -2.53 19.85 -4.43
N HIS A 405 -2.86 18.59 -4.25
CA HIS A 405 -3.60 18.06 -3.12
C HIS A 405 -2.76 17.07 -2.33
N ALA A 406 -2.95 17.03 -1.01
CA ALA A 406 -2.35 16.03 -0.12
C ALA A 406 -3.35 15.57 0.94
N GLN A 407 -3.29 14.28 1.27
CA GLN A 407 -4.13 13.70 2.32
C GLN A 407 -3.44 13.78 3.68
N MET A 408 -4.21 14.08 4.73
CA MET A 408 -3.71 14.27 6.09
C MET A 408 -4.62 13.61 7.12
N MET A 409 -4.02 13.16 8.22
CA MET A 409 -4.76 12.63 9.38
C MET A 409 -5.34 13.74 10.24
N GLY A 410 -4.63 14.88 10.39
CA GLY A 410 -5.08 15.96 11.28
C GLY A 410 -4.28 17.26 11.18
N GLN A 411 -4.67 18.22 12.03
CA GLN A 411 -4.14 19.59 12.01
C GLN A 411 -2.66 19.68 12.40
N VAL A 412 -2.21 18.88 13.35
CA VAL A 412 -0.80 18.90 13.80
C VAL A 412 0.12 18.41 12.70
N GLN A 413 -0.31 17.41 11.91
CA GLN A 413 0.44 16.93 10.75
C GLN A 413 0.61 18.04 9.69
N ILE A 414 -0.42 18.87 9.45
CA ILE A 414 -0.35 20.01 8.52
C ILE A 414 0.71 21.02 8.96
N GLU A 415 0.73 21.37 10.25
CA GLU A 415 1.69 22.31 10.79
C GLU A 415 3.12 21.79 10.69
N VAL A 416 3.32 20.50 11.00
CA VAL A 416 4.62 19.82 10.87
C VAL A 416 5.08 19.80 9.43
N LEU A 417 4.18 19.42 8.49
CA LEU A 417 4.51 19.36 7.07
C LEU A 417 4.82 20.75 6.49
N THR A 418 4.06 21.79 6.89
CA THR A 418 4.32 23.18 6.49
C THR A 418 5.73 23.61 6.88
N GLN A 419 6.14 23.31 8.12
CA GLN A 419 7.46 23.65 8.62
C GLN A 419 8.56 22.82 7.92
N LEU A 420 8.32 21.53 7.69
CA LEU A 420 9.25 20.63 7.00
C LEU A 420 9.50 21.09 5.55
N ILE A 421 8.46 21.49 4.83
CA ILE A 421 8.56 22.06 3.48
C ILE A 421 9.40 23.33 3.49
N LYS A 422 9.16 24.20 4.46
CA LYS A 422 9.95 25.43 4.63
C LYS A 422 11.42 25.16 4.92
N GLU A 423 11.72 24.22 5.82
CA GLU A 423 13.10 23.88 6.20
C GLU A 423 13.88 23.20 5.09
N ARG A 424 13.24 22.25 4.37
CA ARG A 424 13.94 21.47 3.34
C ARG A 424 14.03 22.19 1.99
N PHE A 425 12.95 22.88 1.61
CA PHE A 425 12.81 23.46 0.26
C PHE A 425 12.83 24.99 0.24
N GLY A 426 12.79 25.65 1.40
CA GLY A 426 12.78 27.09 1.52
C GLY A 426 11.48 27.77 1.06
N VAL A 427 10.40 27.00 0.86
CA VAL A 427 9.11 27.47 0.37
C VAL A 427 8.09 27.51 1.52
N VAL A 428 7.39 28.62 1.67
CA VAL A 428 6.29 28.74 2.63
C VAL A 428 4.97 28.42 1.92
N VAL A 429 4.37 27.29 2.26
CA VAL A 429 3.08 26.85 1.70
C VAL A 429 1.94 27.15 2.67
N VAL A 430 0.72 27.25 2.14
CA VAL A 430 -0.51 27.37 2.92
C VAL A 430 -1.45 26.24 2.53
N PHE A 431 -1.99 25.54 3.52
CA PHE A 431 -3.00 24.52 3.28
C PHE A 431 -4.40 25.16 3.28
N GLY A 432 -5.22 24.77 2.32
CA GLY A 432 -6.62 25.19 2.20
C GLY A 432 -7.52 24.58 3.26
N GLN A 433 -8.82 24.71 3.06
CA GLN A 433 -9.79 23.95 3.86
C GLN A 433 -9.76 22.49 3.40
N GLY A 434 -9.67 21.56 4.34
CA GLY A 434 -9.70 20.14 4.04
C GLY A 434 -11.06 19.71 3.49
N ASN A 435 -11.06 18.88 2.47
CA ASN A 435 -12.24 18.18 1.97
C ASN A 435 -12.28 16.76 2.57
N ILE A 436 -13.48 16.25 2.75
CA ILE A 436 -13.67 14.89 3.26
C ILE A 436 -13.30 13.90 2.14
N VAL A 437 -12.56 12.86 2.48
CA VAL A 437 -12.33 11.69 1.62
C VAL A 437 -13.50 10.74 1.83
N TYR A 438 -14.41 10.72 0.87
CA TYR A 438 -15.54 9.78 0.86
C TYR A 438 -15.08 8.43 0.28
N LYS A 439 -15.83 7.37 0.61
CA LYS A 439 -15.72 6.06 -0.03
C LYS A 439 -17.11 5.63 -0.54
N GLU A 440 -17.17 4.60 -1.37
CA GLU A 440 -18.42 4.05 -1.87
C GLU A 440 -18.47 2.54 -1.63
N THR A 441 -19.67 2.01 -1.39
CA THR A 441 -19.91 0.57 -1.34
C THR A 441 -21.24 0.25 -2.05
N ILE A 442 -21.64 -1.01 -2.05
CA ILE A 442 -22.89 -1.48 -2.65
C ILE A 442 -23.85 -1.98 -1.58
N ALA A 443 -25.17 -1.76 -1.80
CA ALA A 443 -26.19 -2.18 -0.85
C ALA A 443 -26.66 -3.64 -1.08
N LYS A 444 -26.56 -4.16 -2.31
CA LYS A 444 -27.10 -5.46 -2.69
C LYS A 444 -26.11 -6.24 -3.56
N PRO A 445 -26.10 -7.58 -3.47
CA PRO A 445 -25.29 -8.41 -4.35
C PRO A 445 -25.69 -8.23 -5.82
N VAL A 446 -24.69 -8.25 -6.71
CA VAL A 446 -24.89 -8.10 -8.15
C VAL A 446 -23.82 -8.86 -8.91
N GLU A 447 -24.18 -9.43 -10.05
CA GLU A 447 -23.20 -9.97 -11.00
C GLU A 447 -22.83 -8.88 -12.00
N GLY A 448 -21.56 -8.47 -11.97
CA GLY A 448 -20.98 -7.56 -12.93
C GLY A 448 -20.36 -8.31 -14.10
N VAL A 449 -20.65 -7.83 -15.31
CA VAL A 449 -20.17 -8.43 -16.57
C VAL A 449 -19.29 -7.44 -17.31
N GLY A 450 -18.08 -7.86 -17.64
CA GLY A 450 -17.14 -7.07 -18.42
C GLY A 450 -16.66 -7.83 -19.64
N HIS A 451 -16.84 -7.21 -20.81
CA HIS A 451 -16.41 -7.78 -22.07
C HIS A 451 -15.44 -6.82 -22.78
N PHE A 452 -14.35 -7.38 -23.33
CA PHE A 452 -13.37 -6.60 -24.09
C PHE A 452 -12.94 -7.37 -25.32
N GLU A 453 -13.49 -6.97 -26.48
CA GLU A 453 -13.27 -7.61 -27.78
C GLU A 453 -13.00 -6.57 -28.89
N PRO A 454 -11.97 -5.74 -28.82
CA PRO A 454 -11.50 -5.01 -29.99
C PRO A 454 -10.84 -5.99 -30.97
N LEU A 455 -10.62 -5.56 -32.20
CA LEU A 455 -10.07 -6.40 -33.27
C LEU A 455 -8.83 -7.20 -32.82
N ARG A 456 -8.90 -8.54 -32.87
CA ARG A 456 -7.86 -9.50 -32.44
C ARG A 456 -7.62 -9.59 -30.93
N HIS A 457 -8.50 -9.09 -30.10
CA HIS A 457 -8.49 -9.24 -28.65
C HIS A 457 -9.78 -9.89 -28.19
N TYR A 458 -9.78 -10.61 -27.08
CA TYR A 458 -10.97 -11.20 -26.51
C TYR A 458 -10.81 -11.52 -25.03
N ALA A 459 -11.65 -10.98 -24.18
CA ALA A 459 -11.83 -11.43 -22.81
C ALA A 459 -13.24 -11.13 -22.33
N GLU A 460 -13.83 -12.06 -21.59
CA GLU A 460 -15.08 -11.85 -20.87
C GLU A 460 -14.89 -12.30 -19.42
N VAL A 461 -15.39 -11.52 -18.48
CA VAL A 461 -15.26 -11.75 -17.03
C VAL A 461 -16.61 -11.50 -16.36
N HIS A 462 -17.02 -12.44 -15.53
CA HIS A 462 -18.20 -12.35 -14.69
C HIS A 462 -17.77 -12.37 -13.22
N LEU A 463 -18.14 -11.33 -12.49
CA LEU A 463 -17.79 -11.12 -11.09
C LEU A 463 -19.07 -10.98 -10.26
N LEU A 464 -19.17 -11.74 -9.18
CA LEU A 464 -20.19 -11.48 -8.16
C LEU A 464 -19.62 -10.46 -7.17
N LEU A 465 -20.28 -9.32 -7.05
CA LEU A 465 -19.99 -8.29 -6.07
C LEU A 465 -21.00 -8.43 -4.95
N GLU A 466 -20.55 -8.63 -3.73
CA GLU A 466 -21.38 -8.76 -2.53
C GLU A 466 -20.97 -7.68 -1.52
N PRO A 467 -21.91 -7.06 -0.77
CA PRO A 467 -21.56 -6.18 0.34
C PRO A 467 -20.66 -6.92 1.33
N GLY A 468 -19.53 -6.32 1.69
CA GLY A 468 -18.62 -6.80 2.72
C GLY A 468 -18.94 -6.24 4.10
N GLU A 469 -18.23 -6.73 5.12
CA GLU A 469 -18.29 -6.16 6.45
C GLU A 469 -17.64 -4.77 6.48
N PRO A 470 -18.14 -3.83 7.29
CA PRO A 470 -17.54 -2.50 7.41
C PRO A 470 -16.03 -2.57 7.76
N GLY A 471 -15.21 -1.93 6.94
CA GLY A 471 -13.76 -1.92 7.09
C GLY A 471 -13.04 -3.15 6.50
N SER A 472 -13.74 -4.05 5.82
CA SER A 472 -13.12 -5.23 5.16
C SER A 472 -12.36 -4.86 3.87
N GLY A 473 -12.57 -3.67 3.32
CA GLY A 473 -11.96 -3.26 2.06
C GLY A 473 -12.49 -4.07 0.86
N ILE A 474 -11.58 -4.53 -0.01
CA ILE A 474 -11.93 -5.40 -1.13
C ILE A 474 -11.40 -6.81 -0.86
N GLU A 475 -12.31 -7.76 -0.72
CA GLU A 475 -12.00 -9.17 -0.60
C GLU A 475 -12.15 -9.87 -1.96
N VAL A 476 -11.20 -10.75 -2.32
CA VAL A 476 -11.21 -11.46 -3.59
C VAL A 476 -11.32 -12.96 -3.38
N ALA A 477 -12.27 -13.59 -4.06
CA ALA A 477 -12.45 -15.04 -4.07
C ALA A 477 -12.66 -15.56 -5.49
N SER A 478 -12.52 -16.88 -5.70
CA SER A 478 -12.89 -17.53 -6.96
C SER A 478 -13.81 -18.71 -6.69
N ALA A 479 -14.93 -18.74 -7.40
CA ALA A 479 -15.84 -19.88 -7.50
C ALA A 479 -15.81 -20.50 -8.91
N CYS A 480 -14.95 -19.98 -9.80
CA CYS A 480 -14.82 -20.44 -11.17
C CYS A 480 -14.07 -21.78 -11.23
N SER A 481 -14.61 -22.76 -11.96
CA SER A 481 -13.90 -24.03 -12.20
C SER A 481 -12.74 -23.83 -13.17
N GLU A 482 -11.65 -24.59 -12.97
CA GLU A 482 -10.51 -24.63 -13.92
C GLU A 482 -10.91 -25.13 -15.31
N ASP A 483 -11.98 -25.94 -15.41
CA ASP A 483 -12.53 -26.39 -16.69
C ASP A 483 -13.26 -25.26 -17.48
N VAL A 484 -13.67 -24.19 -16.80
CA VAL A 484 -14.32 -23.02 -17.42
C VAL A 484 -13.28 -21.97 -17.79
N LEU A 485 -12.37 -21.65 -16.86
CA LEU A 485 -11.30 -20.71 -17.08
C LEU A 485 -10.01 -21.20 -16.38
N ASP A 486 -8.91 -21.28 -17.12
CA ASP A 486 -7.61 -21.71 -16.61
C ASP A 486 -7.19 -20.91 -15.36
N LEU A 487 -6.58 -21.59 -14.39
CA LEU A 487 -6.19 -21.02 -13.10
C LEU A 487 -5.26 -19.79 -13.23
N ASN A 488 -4.42 -19.76 -14.28
CA ASN A 488 -3.53 -18.61 -14.50
C ASN A 488 -4.34 -17.35 -14.86
N TRP A 489 -5.40 -17.49 -15.66
CA TRP A 489 -6.31 -16.37 -15.95
C TRP A 489 -7.10 -15.93 -14.72
N GLN A 490 -7.56 -16.88 -13.89
CA GLN A 490 -8.23 -16.55 -12.64
C GLN A 490 -7.33 -15.75 -11.70
N ARG A 491 -6.06 -16.17 -11.55
CA ARG A 491 -5.05 -15.45 -10.76
C ARG A 491 -4.78 -14.06 -11.32
N LEU A 492 -4.74 -13.94 -12.63
CA LEU A 492 -4.54 -12.65 -13.29
C LEU A 492 -5.71 -11.71 -13.06
N ILE A 493 -6.97 -12.21 -13.15
CA ILE A 493 -8.17 -11.42 -12.81
C ILE A 493 -8.11 -10.97 -11.35
N ALA A 494 -7.77 -11.86 -10.41
CA ALA A 494 -7.59 -11.51 -9.00
C ALA A 494 -6.53 -10.42 -8.81
N THR A 495 -5.40 -10.52 -9.52
CA THR A 495 -4.37 -9.47 -9.53
C THR A 495 -4.93 -8.14 -10.03
N HIS A 496 -5.71 -8.14 -11.11
CA HIS A 496 -6.29 -6.92 -11.68
C HIS A 496 -7.37 -6.29 -10.79
N ILE A 497 -8.03 -7.07 -9.95
CA ILE A 497 -8.94 -6.54 -8.92
C ILE A 497 -8.15 -5.78 -7.86
N MET A 498 -6.98 -6.28 -7.46
CA MET A 498 -6.18 -5.73 -6.35
C MET A 498 -5.14 -4.68 -6.77
N GLU A 499 -4.80 -4.56 -8.06
CA GLU A 499 -3.69 -3.72 -8.52
C GLU A 499 -3.95 -2.20 -8.46
N ARG A 500 -5.21 -1.80 -8.25
CA ARG A 500 -5.61 -0.38 -8.14
C ARG A 500 -6.90 -0.19 -7.36
N GLU A 501 -7.13 1.02 -6.88
CA GLU A 501 -8.43 1.45 -6.38
C GLU A 501 -9.45 1.53 -7.51
N HIS A 502 -10.66 1.01 -7.28
CA HIS A 502 -11.78 1.08 -8.22
C HIS A 502 -12.69 2.24 -7.84
N PRO A 503 -12.95 3.20 -8.74
CA PRO A 503 -13.86 4.30 -8.43
C PRO A 503 -15.31 3.84 -8.40
N GLY A 504 -16.08 4.35 -7.45
CA GLY A 504 -17.54 4.21 -7.37
C GLY A 504 -18.27 5.04 -8.43
N VAL A 505 -19.59 5.02 -8.43
CA VAL A 505 -20.43 5.66 -9.46
C VAL A 505 -21.18 6.89 -9.00
N LEU A 506 -21.18 7.18 -7.69
CA LEU A 506 -21.88 8.33 -7.10
C LEU A 506 -21.02 9.60 -7.11
N THR A 507 -19.78 9.47 -6.67
CA THR A 507 -18.83 10.59 -6.50
C THR A 507 -17.49 10.32 -7.15
N GLY A 508 -17.27 9.09 -7.65
CA GLY A 508 -15.98 8.63 -8.14
C GLY A 508 -14.99 8.30 -7.02
N SER A 509 -15.45 8.28 -5.76
CA SER A 509 -14.64 7.90 -4.61
C SER A 509 -14.30 6.40 -4.65
N ALA A 510 -13.25 5.99 -3.91
CA ALA A 510 -12.80 4.60 -3.91
C ALA A 510 -13.87 3.63 -3.41
N LEU A 511 -14.05 2.51 -4.11
CA LEU A 511 -14.91 1.40 -3.71
C LEU A 511 -14.28 0.66 -2.54
N THR A 512 -15.06 0.33 -1.51
CA THR A 512 -14.63 -0.41 -0.31
C THR A 512 -15.73 -1.33 0.20
N ASP A 513 -15.37 -2.23 1.10
CA ASP A 513 -16.31 -3.14 1.78
C ASP A 513 -17.15 -3.94 0.78
N VAL A 514 -16.43 -4.53 -0.20
CA VAL A 514 -17.03 -5.35 -1.26
C VAL A 514 -16.23 -6.64 -1.41
N LYS A 515 -16.93 -7.77 -1.32
CA LYS A 515 -16.38 -9.06 -1.67
C LYS A 515 -16.63 -9.34 -3.15
N ILE A 516 -15.56 -9.55 -3.91
CA ILE A 516 -15.59 -9.80 -5.34
C ILE A 516 -15.22 -11.26 -5.60
N THR A 517 -16.19 -12.05 -6.08
CA THR A 517 -16.01 -13.46 -6.40
C THR A 517 -15.99 -13.68 -7.90
N ILE A 518 -14.95 -14.29 -8.43
CA ILE A 518 -14.86 -14.67 -9.84
C ILE A 518 -15.84 -15.83 -10.08
N LEU A 519 -16.92 -15.62 -10.86
CA LEU A 519 -17.91 -16.65 -11.19
C LEU A 519 -17.53 -17.41 -12.44
N SER A 520 -17.25 -16.69 -13.52
CA SER A 520 -16.87 -17.28 -14.79
C SER A 520 -16.05 -16.29 -15.61
N GLY A 521 -15.47 -16.78 -16.68
CA GLY A 521 -14.77 -15.97 -17.66
C GLY A 521 -14.44 -16.78 -18.90
N ARG A 522 -14.10 -16.08 -19.96
CA ARG A 522 -13.79 -16.70 -21.23
C ARG A 522 -12.56 -16.08 -21.88
N ALA A 523 -11.65 -16.95 -22.32
CA ALA A 523 -10.47 -16.61 -23.08
C ALA A 523 -10.52 -17.23 -24.47
N HIS A 524 -9.83 -16.64 -25.43
CA HIS A 524 -9.64 -17.23 -26.76
C HIS A 524 -8.18 -17.56 -26.99
N ILE A 525 -7.84 -18.80 -27.36
CA ILE A 525 -6.47 -19.34 -27.46
C ILE A 525 -5.52 -18.46 -28.31
N LYS A 526 -6.06 -17.74 -29.30
CA LYS A 526 -5.24 -16.93 -30.23
C LYS A 526 -5.39 -15.42 -30.06
N HIS A 527 -6.36 -14.99 -29.28
CA HIS A 527 -6.77 -13.60 -29.24
C HIS A 527 -6.86 -13.02 -27.81
N THR A 528 -6.52 -13.80 -26.79
CA THR A 528 -6.52 -13.31 -25.42
C THR A 528 -5.10 -13.05 -24.94
N GLU A 529 -4.87 -11.83 -24.45
CA GLU A 529 -3.66 -11.41 -23.79
C GLU A 529 -3.97 -10.93 -22.36
N GLY A 530 -2.94 -10.81 -21.51
CA GLY A 530 -3.14 -10.40 -20.12
C GLY A 530 -3.84 -9.04 -19.98
N GLY A 531 -3.54 -8.11 -20.87
CA GLY A 531 -4.18 -6.79 -20.90
C GLY A 531 -5.67 -6.81 -21.21
N ASP A 532 -6.17 -7.83 -21.91
CA ASP A 532 -7.58 -7.97 -22.23
C ASP A 532 -8.40 -8.30 -20.98
N PHE A 533 -7.87 -9.21 -20.15
CA PHE A 533 -8.47 -9.51 -18.86
C PHE A 533 -8.45 -8.30 -17.91
N ARG A 534 -7.42 -7.47 -17.95
CA ARG A 534 -7.41 -6.21 -17.20
C ARG A 534 -8.58 -5.33 -17.60
N GLN A 535 -8.79 -5.13 -18.90
CA GLN A 535 -9.87 -4.30 -19.42
C GLN A 535 -11.25 -4.89 -19.14
N ALA A 536 -11.42 -6.20 -19.26
CA ALA A 536 -12.67 -6.89 -18.96
C ALA A 536 -12.97 -6.85 -17.46
N THR A 537 -11.98 -7.07 -16.58
CA THR A 537 -12.13 -7.03 -15.11
C THR A 537 -12.60 -5.65 -14.64
N TYR A 538 -11.95 -4.57 -15.11
CA TYR A 538 -12.34 -3.21 -14.70
C TYR A 538 -13.75 -2.86 -15.14
N ARG A 539 -14.17 -3.31 -16.34
CA ARG A 539 -15.52 -3.12 -16.84
C ARG A 539 -16.54 -3.95 -16.08
N ALA A 540 -16.20 -5.18 -15.69
CA ALA A 540 -17.06 -6.03 -14.88
C ALA A 540 -17.36 -5.39 -13.52
N ILE A 541 -16.33 -4.89 -12.82
CA ILE A 541 -16.52 -4.18 -11.54
C ILE A 541 -17.38 -2.94 -11.77
N ARG A 542 -17.02 -2.12 -12.74
CA ARG A 542 -17.71 -0.84 -13.00
C ARG A 542 -19.16 -1.03 -13.42
N GLN A 543 -19.45 -2.01 -14.28
CA GLN A 543 -20.79 -2.37 -14.71
C GLN A 543 -21.61 -2.90 -13.53
N GLY A 544 -21.04 -3.79 -12.71
CA GLY A 544 -21.69 -4.32 -11.51
C GLY A 544 -22.07 -3.22 -10.51
N VAL A 545 -21.14 -2.34 -10.16
CA VAL A 545 -21.41 -1.21 -9.25
C VAL A 545 -22.49 -0.27 -9.81
N LYS A 546 -22.51 -0.07 -11.15
CA LYS A 546 -23.54 0.76 -11.81
C LYS A 546 -24.92 0.09 -11.84
N SER A 547 -24.95 -1.24 -11.84
CA SER A 547 -26.19 -2.04 -11.93
C SER A 547 -26.89 -2.28 -10.60
N THR A 548 -26.30 -1.87 -9.49
CA THR A 548 -26.86 -2.02 -8.14
C THR A 548 -26.97 -0.66 -7.43
N GLU A 549 -27.63 -0.66 -6.29
CA GLU A 549 -27.72 0.52 -5.42
C GLU A 549 -26.38 0.73 -4.73
N SER A 550 -25.70 1.85 -5.05
CA SER A 550 -24.46 2.25 -4.42
C SER A 550 -24.73 3.13 -3.20
N VAL A 551 -23.90 3.01 -2.18
CA VAL A 551 -23.98 3.75 -0.90
C VAL A 551 -22.73 4.59 -0.73
N LEU A 552 -22.92 5.89 -0.44
CA LEU A 552 -21.81 6.79 -0.10
C LEU A 552 -21.47 6.63 1.38
N LEU A 553 -20.20 6.46 1.67
CA LEU A 553 -19.63 6.34 3.01
C LEU A 553 -18.83 7.60 3.34
N GLU A 554 -18.97 8.06 4.59
CA GLU A 554 -18.18 9.14 5.16
C GLU A 554 -17.35 8.66 6.34
N PRO A 555 -16.16 9.23 6.58
CA PRO A 555 -15.36 8.91 7.76
C PRO A 555 -16.03 9.46 9.03
N VAL A 556 -15.98 8.67 10.09
CA VAL A 556 -16.57 9.00 11.39
C VAL A 556 -15.51 8.95 12.50
N TYR A 557 -15.59 9.89 13.43
CA TYR A 557 -14.85 9.85 14.68
C TYR A 557 -15.65 9.08 15.75
N ALA A 558 -14.99 8.22 16.49
CA ALA A 558 -15.39 7.89 17.85
C ALA A 558 -15.02 9.08 18.73
N PHE A 559 -15.92 9.56 19.54
CA PHE A 559 -15.67 10.67 20.44
C PHE A 559 -15.92 10.32 21.90
N THR A 560 -15.14 10.92 22.78
CA THR A 560 -15.40 11.01 24.22
C THR A 560 -15.42 12.48 24.61
N LEU A 561 -16.54 12.94 25.09
CA LEU A 561 -16.74 14.33 25.49
C LEU A 561 -17.07 14.41 26.98
N GLU A 562 -16.15 14.96 27.76
CA GLU A 562 -16.32 15.28 29.16
C GLU A 562 -16.71 16.74 29.32
N VAL A 563 -17.82 17.01 30.01
CA VAL A 563 -18.28 18.36 30.25
C VAL A 563 -18.84 18.48 31.69
N PRO A 564 -18.80 19.66 32.30
CA PRO A 564 -19.53 19.91 33.55
C PRO A 564 -21.01 19.49 33.41
N GLN A 565 -21.59 18.88 34.42
CA GLN A 565 -22.95 18.32 34.39
C GLN A 565 -24.00 19.37 33.96
N GLU A 566 -23.79 20.63 34.29
CA GLU A 566 -24.65 21.74 33.88
C GLU A 566 -24.68 21.98 32.37
N MET A 567 -23.63 21.59 31.66
CA MET A 567 -23.44 21.79 30.21
C MET A 567 -23.84 20.58 29.35
N VAL A 568 -24.19 19.43 29.94
CA VAL A 568 -24.50 18.19 29.22
C VAL A 568 -25.65 18.36 28.22
N GLY A 569 -26.70 19.10 28.57
CA GLY A 569 -27.83 19.37 27.67
C GLY A 569 -27.46 20.15 26.42
N ARG A 570 -26.50 21.10 26.53
CA ARG A 570 -25.92 21.79 25.38
C ARG A 570 -25.09 20.83 24.54
N ALA A 571 -24.16 20.09 25.15
CA ALA A 571 -23.33 19.13 24.47
C ALA A 571 -24.13 18.09 23.66
N MET A 572 -25.20 17.53 24.26
CA MET A 572 -26.11 16.62 23.56
C MET A 572 -26.84 17.27 22.37
N THR A 573 -27.20 18.56 22.50
CA THR A 573 -27.86 19.30 21.42
C THR A 573 -26.88 19.56 20.27
N ASP A 574 -25.66 20.01 20.60
CA ASP A 574 -24.62 20.30 19.65
C ASP A 574 -24.22 19.03 18.87
N LEU A 575 -24.03 17.88 19.56
CA LEU A 575 -23.73 16.60 18.95
C LEU A 575 -24.83 16.10 18.02
N LYS A 576 -26.12 16.24 18.42
CA LYS A 576 -27.25 15.90 17.54
C LYS A 576 -27.32 16.75 16.28
N GLN A 577 -27.04 18.07 16.40
CA GLN A 577 -26.99 18.97 15.23
C GLN A 577 -25.83 18.59 14.29
N ARG A 578 -24.78 17.96 14.80
CA ARG A 578 -23.63 17.46 14.06
C ARG A 578 -23.80 16.03 13.57
N ALA A 579 -25.04 15.51 13.56
CA ALA A 579 -25.37 14.13 13.19
C ALA A 579 -24.67 13.04 14.04
N GLY A 580 -24.27 13.39 15.27
CA GLY A 580 -23.63 12.43 16.20
C GLY A 580 -24.62 11.41 16.74
N LYS A 581 -24.19 10.15 16.78
CA LYS A 581 -24.85 9.02 17.44
C LYS A 581 -24.13 8.77 18.75
N PHE A 582 -24.84 8.82 19.88
CA PHE A 582 -24.23 8.68 21.21
C PHE A 582 -25.17 8.02 22.20
N ASP A 583 -24.57 7.38 23.20
CA ASP A 583 -25.26 6.71 24.29
C ASP A 583 -25.71 7.71 25.37
N SER A 584 -26.44 7.21 26.38
CA SER A 584 -26.84 8.01 27.51
C SER A 584 -25.62 8.52 28.28
N PRO A 585 -25.59 9.79 28.71
CA PRO A 585 -24.45 10.36 29.43
C PRO A 585 -24.19 9.61 30.73
N GLU A 586 -22.94 9.31 30.99
CA GLU A 586 -22.47 8.80 32.27
C GLU A 586 -22.12 9.96 33.19
N PHE A 587 -22.52 9.86 34.46
CA PHE A 587 -22.29 10.94 35.43
C PHE A 587 -21.26 10.50 36.46
N GLY A 588 -20.28 11.35 36.71
CA GLY A 588 -19.22 11.11 37.68
C GLY A 588 -18.91 12.33 38.53
N THR A 589 -18.18 12.15 39.62
CA THR A 589 -17.68 13.21 40.48
C THR A 589 -16.17 13.13 40.54
N GLY A 590 -15.48 14.13 40.00
CA GLY A 590 -14.01 14.19 40.00
C GLY A 590 -13.53 15.60 40.38
N ASN A 591 -12.43 15.70 41.14
CA ASN A 591 -11.83 16.96 41.59
C ASN A 591 -12.83 17.95 42.27
N GLY A 592 -13.88 17.39 42.91
CA GLY A 592 -14.89 18.23 43.61
C GLY A 592 -15.93 18.90 42.70
N MET A 593 -16.01 18.49 41.44
CA MET A 593 -17.06 18.91 40.48
C MET A 593 -17.75 17.70 39.88
N ASP A 594 -19.08 17.88 39.63
CA ASP A 594 -19.87 16.88 38.93
C ASP A 594 -19.69 17.05 37.42
N TYR A 595 -19.32 15.97 36.71
CA TYR A 595 -19.15 15.97 35.29
C TYR A 595 -20.01 14.91 34.60
N ALA A 596 -20.22 15.07 33.31
CA ALA A 596 -20.88 14.09 32.45
C ALA A 596 -19.97 13.71 31.30
N VAL A 597 -19.90 12.40 30.99
CA VAL A 597 -19.17 11.84 29.86
C VAL A 597 -20.19 11.39 28.82
N LEU A 598 -20.00 11.84 27.58
CA LEU A 598 -20.75 11.43 26.38
C LEU A 598 -19.80 10.66 25.45
N GLN A 599 -20.21 9.48 25.05
CA GLN A 599 -19.44 8.65 24.10
C GLN A 599 -20.30 8.26 22.91
N GLY A 600 -19.70 8.15 21.72
CA GLY A 600 -20.41 7.78 20.52
C GLY A 600 -19.60 8.02 19.25
N THR A 601 -20.29 8.09 18.11
CA THR A 601 -19.70 8.36 16.81
C THR A 601 -20.28 9.62 16.19
N VAL A 602 -19.49 10.33 15.37
CA VAL A 602 -19.90 11.58 14.73
C VAL A 602 -19.12 11.76 13.40
N PRO A 603 -19.78 12.31 12.34
CA PRO A 603 -19.11 12.55 11.07
C PRO A 603 -17.93 13.51 11.21
N VAL A 604 -16.80 13.17 10.57
CA VAL A 604 -15.58 14.02 10.55
C VAL A 604 -15.89 15.42 10.00
N ALA A 605 -16.76 15.50 8.98
CA ALA A 605 -17.16 16.75 8.34
C ALA A 605 -17.71 17.81 9.32
N THR A 606 -18.41 17.37 10.35
CA THR A 606 -19.16 18.25 11.27
C THR A 606 -18.37 18.67 12.51
N MET A 607 -17.18 18.08 12.75
CA MET A 607 -16.42 18.24 14.01
C MET A 607 -15.24 19.19 13.94
N ARG A 608 -14.93 19.78 12.77
CA ARG A 608 -13.69 20.56 12.53
C ARG A 608 -13.33 21.57 13.61
N ASP A 609 -14.31 22.34 14.11
CA ASP A 609 -14.07 23.43 15.08
C ASP A 609 -14.69 23.15 16.45
N TYR A 610 -15.31 21.98 16.64
CA TYR A 610 -16.09 21.71 17.84
C TYR A 610 -15.26 21.64 19.11
N SER A 611 -14.01 21.21 19.06
CA SER A 611 -13.09 21.23 20.21
C SER A 611 -12.92 22.65 20.78
N SER A 612 -12.74 23.63 19.90
CA SER A 612 -12.65 25.06 20.31
C SER A 612 -13.94 25.58 20.90
N GLU A 613 -15.09 25.17 20.36
CA GLU A 613 -16.40 25.53 20.89
C GLU A 613 -16.63 24.93 22.28
N VAL A 614 -16.28 23.63 22.46
CA VAL A 614 -16.34 22.95 23.75
C VAL A 614 -15.52 23.70 24.78
N HIS A 615 -14.25 23.99 24.45
CA HIS A 615 -13.39 24.76 25.36
C HIS A 615 -13.97 26.14 25.71
N ALA A 616 -14.58 26.84 24.76
CA ALA A 616 -15.16 28.16 24.96
C ALA A 616 -16.38 28.13 25.90
N TYR A 617 -17.39 27.27 25.65
CA TYR A 617 -18.59 27.25 26.45
C TYR A 617 -18.43 26.59 27.83
N THR A 618 -17.46 25.67 27.96
CA THR A 618 -17.14 25.06 29.26
C THR A 618 -16.10 25.85 30.05
N ARG A 619 -15.64 27.01 29.53
CA ARG A 619 -14.57 27.83 30.11
C ARG A 619 -13.28 27.07 30.38
N GLY A 620 -12.94 26.16 29.50
CA GLY A 620 -11.73 25.34 29.61
C GLY A 620 -11.88 24.07 30.47
N LEU A 621 -13.06 23.78 30.99
CA LEU A 621 -13.31 22.58 31.81
C LEU A 621 -13.74 21.37 30.99
N GLY A 622 -14.20 21.57 29.75
CA GLY A 622 -14.61 20.47 28.87
C GLY A 622 -13.42 19.89 28.14
N HIS A 623 -13.42 18.57 27.99
CA HIS A 623 -12.41 17.83 27.24
C HIS A 623 -13.08 17.01 26.15
N LEU A 624 -12.63 17.15 24.91
CA LEU A 624 -13.11 16.39 23.76
C LEU A 624 -11.94 15.60 23.16
N THR A 625 -12.11 14.29 23.14
CA THR A 625 -11.22 13.35 22.46
C THR A 625 -11.91 12.86 21.21
N LEU A 626 -11.21 12.90 20.06
CA LEU A 626 -11.69 12.42 18.78
C LEU A 626 -10.70 11.36 18.24
N GLU A 627 -11.25 10.25 17.75
CA GLU A 627 -10.49 9.16 17.15
C GLU A 627 -11.18 8.70 15.88
N LEU A 628 -10.41 8.43 14.82
CA LEU A 628 -10.99 7.86 13.62
C LEU A 628 -11.49 6.43 13.92
N SER A 629 -12.80 6.23 13.73
CA SER A 629 -13.46 4.94 13.96
C SER A 629 -13.69 4.12 12.69
N GLY A 630 -13.41 4.70 11.51
CA GLY A 630 -13.67 4.10 10.20
C GLY A 630 -14.67 4.89 9.39
N TYR A 631 -15.46 4.19 8.58
CA TYR A 631 -16.47 4.79 7.70
C TYR A 631 -17.87 4.30 8.07
N ASP A 632 -18.87 5.19 7.93
CA ASP A 632 -20.31 4.88 8.11
C ASP A 632 -21.08 5.51 6.95
N VAL A 633 -22.36 5.15 6.80
CA VAL A 633 -23.22 5.71 5.76
C VAL A 633 -23.30 7.23 5.88
N CYS A 634 -23.05 7.93 4.77
CA CYS A 634 -23.04 9.38 4.75
C CYS A 634 -24.39 9.97 5.13
N HIS A 635 -24.42 10.83 6.16
CA HIS A 635 -25.64 11.39 6.74
C HIS A 635 -26.38 12.36 5.80
N ASN A 636 -25.68 12.99 4.86
CA ASN A 636 -26.23 13.96 3.89
C ASN A 636 -25.80 13.60 2.45
N SER A 637 -25.85 12.33 2.09
CA SER A 637 -25.34 11.79 0.82
C SER A 637 -25.87 12.53 -0.41
N GLU A 638 -27.15 12.88 -0.47
CA GLU A 638 -27.75 13.59 -1.61
C GLU A 638 -27.11 14.96 -1.85
N GLU A 639 -26.82 15.71 -0.78
CA GLU A 639 -26.19 17.03 -0.85
C GLU A 639 -24.74 16.91 -1.33
N VAL A 640 -24.00 15.92 -0.80
CA VAL A 640 -22.60 15.65 -1.16
C VAL A 640 -22.49 15.23 -2.62
N ILE A 641 -23.33 14.29 -3.08
CA ILE A 641 -23.35 13.81 -4.48
C ILE A 641 -23.66 14.97 -5.43
N ALA A 642 -24.67 15.77 -5.09
CA ALA A 642 -25.02 16.94 -5.90
C ALA A 642 -23.91 18.00 -5.93
N GLY A 643 -23.20 18.18 -4.78
CA GLY A 643 -22.08 19.13 -4.67
C GLY A 643 -20.84 18.71 -5.48
N ILE A 644 -20.52 17.42 -5.50
CA ILE A 644 -19.40 16.86 -6.28
C ILE A 644 -19.75 16.80 -7.77
N GLY A 645 -20.99 16.42 -8.11
CA GLY A 645 -21.50 16.41 -9.48
C GLY A 645 -20.74 15.47 -10.43
N TYR A 646 -20.25 14.33 -9.91
CA TYR A 646 -19.53 13.34 -10.70
C TYR A 646 -20.46 12.64 -11.70
N ASP A 647 -20.03 12.55 -12.94
CA ASP A 647 -20.74 11.82 -14.00
C ASP A 647 -19.97 10.56 -14.40
N SER A 648 -20.44 9.40 -13.96
CA SER A 648 -19.82 8.10 -14.23
C SER A 648 -19.83 7.70 -15.71
N GLU A 649 -20.72 8.27 -16.54
CA GLU A 649 -20.78 8.01 -17.98
C GLU A 649 -19.78 8.89 -18.76
N ALA A 650 -19.46 10.07 -18.23
CA ALA A 650 -18.48 10.97 -18.82
C ALA A 650 -17.02 10.59 -18.47
N ASP A 651 -16.82 9.69 -17.49
CA ASP A 651 -15.50 9.23 -17.07
C ASP A 651 -14.90 8.24 -18.07
N THR A 652 -14.17 8.75 -19.05
CA THR A 652 -13.52 7.94 -20.09
C THR A 652 -12.34 7.11 -19.60
N ALA A 653 -11.76 7.46 -18.44
CA ALA A 653 -10.69 6.68 -17.81
C ALA A 653 -11.22 5.39 -17.15
N ASN A 654 -12.48 5.43 -16.71
CA ASN A 654 -13.16 4.30 -16.05
C ASN A 654 -14.50 4.02 -16.70
N PRO A 655 -14.53 3.51 -17.94
CA PRO A 655 -15.75 3.35 -18.70
C PRO A 655 -16.69 2.31 -18.08
N THR A 656 -17.99 2.61 -18.07
CA THR A 656 -19.06 1.73 -17.58
C THR A 656 -19.46 0.66 -18.60
N GLY A 657 -19.31 0.96 -19.89
CA GLY A 657 -19.68 0.08 -20.99
C GLY A 657 -18.60 -0.93 -21.35
N SER A 658 -19.00 -2.00 -22.06
CA SER A 658 -18.12 -3.05 -22.58
C SER A 658 -17.83 -2.88 -24.06
N VAL A 659 -16.75 -3.49 -24.55
CA VAL A 659 -16.34 -3.42 -25.96
C VAL A 659 -16.60 -4.77 -26.62
N PHE A 660 -17.44 -4.78 -27.63
CA PHE A 660 -17.77 -5.96 -28.45
C PHE A 660 -17.31 -5.75 -29.89
N CYS A 661 -17.22 -6.84 -30.66
CA CYS A 661 -16.80 -6.81 -32.05
C CYS A 661 -17.88 -7.33 -32.98
N ALA A 662 -18.24 -6.56 -33.98
CA ALA A 662 -19.09 -7.00 -35.09
C ALA A 662 -18.50 -6.59 -36.43
N HIS A 663 -18.47 -7.51 -37.39
CA HIS A 663 -17.95 -7.27 -38.75
C HIS A 663 -16.51 -6.74 -38.81
N GLY A 664 -15.69 -7.08 -37.79
CA GLY A 664 -14.30 -6.66 -37.70
C GLY A 664 -14.08 -5.24 -37.15
N ALA A 665 -15.10 -4.62 -36.59
CA ALA A 665 -15.01 -3.33 -35.91
C ALA A 665 -15.49 -3.45 -34.46
N GLY A 666 -14.68 -2.95 -33.50
CA GLY A 666 -15.08 -2.83 -32.11
C GLY A 666 -16.13 -1.73 -31.94
N PHE A 667 -17.12 -1.97 -31.09
CA PHE A 667 -18.13 -0.98 -30.70
C PHE A 667 -18.41 -1.06 -29.21
N ILE A 668 -18.82 0.05 -28.60
CA ILE A 668 -19.09 0.14 -27.18
C ILE A 668 -20.56 -0.17 -26.94
N VAL A 669 -20.84 -1.09 -26.03
CA VAL A 669 -22.18 -1.41 -25.53
C VAL A 669 -22.31 -0.77 -24.13
N PRO A 670 -23.35 0.08 -23.91
CA PRO A 670 -23.60 0.67 -22.60
C PRO A 670 -23.83 -0.41 -21.50
N TRP A 671 -23.56 -0.03 -20.26
CA TRP A 671 -23.62 -0.94 -19.11
C TRP A 671 -24.97 -1.66 -18.93
N ASP A 672 -26.09 -1.01 -19.28
CA ASP A 672 -27.47 -1.50 -19.17
C ASP A 672 -27.88 -2.43 -20.33
N GLN A 673 -27.05 -2.56 -21.36
CA GLN A 673 -27.30 -3.39 -22.54
C GLN A 673 -26.32 -4.55 -22.66
N VAL A 674 -25.35 -4.69 -21.75
CA VAL A 674 -24.31 -5.73 -21.81
C VAL A 674 -24.92 -7.14 -21.85
N ASP A 675 -26.04 -7.37 -21.18
CA ASP A 675 -26.74 -8.65 -21.11
C ASP A 675 -27.24 -9.16 -22.47
N ASP A 676 -27.57 -8.24 -23.40
CA ASP A 676 -28.01 -8.59 -24.74
C ASP A 676 -26.85 -9.07 -25.65
N TYR A 677 -25.61 -8.78 -25.28
CA TYR A 677 -24.40 -9.02 -26.07
C TYR A 677 -23.42 -10.00 -25.45
N MET A 678 -23.47 -10.24 -24.13
CA MET A 678 -22.53 -11.13 -23.44
C MET A 678 -22.57 -12.56 -24.01
N HIS A 679 -21.42 -13.24 -23.98
CA HIS A 679 -21.27 -14.58 -24.54
C HIS A 679 -21.49 -15.70 -23.52
N LEU A 680 -21.34 -15.41 -22.24
CA LEU A 680 -21.60 -16.33 -21.14
C LEU A 680 -22.91 -15.93 -20.44
N PRO A 681 -23.72 -16.89 -19.97
CA PRO A 681 -24.94 -16.58 -19.22
C PRO A 681 -24.57 -16.11 -17.79
N ARG A 682 -25.39 -15.22 -17.22
CA ARG A 682 -25.31 -14.88 -15.81
C ARG A 682 -25.49 -16.12 -14.94
N GLN A 683 -24.74 -16.20 -13.87
CA GLN A 683 -24.80 -17.29 -12.88
C GLN A 683 -25.53 -16.88 -11.60
N PHE A 684 -25.62 -15.58 -11.33
CA PHE A 684 -26.33 -15.03 -10.18
C PHE A 684 -27.59 -14.31 -10.63
N VAL A 685 -28.74 -14.67 -10.05
CA VAL A 685 -30.05 -14.01 -10.23
C VAL A 685 -30.54 -13.53 -8.87
N PRO A 686 -30.77 -12.22 -8.67
CA PRO A 686 -31.30 -11.68 -7.41
C PRO A 686 -32.65 -12.30 -7.04
N GLU A 687 -32.88 -12.58 -5.75
CA GLU A 687 -34.13 -13.22 -5.27
C GLU A 687 -35.39 -12.38 -5.51
N GLU A 688 -35.30 -11.08 -5.73
CA GLU A 688 -36.44 -10.18 -5.96
C GLU A 688 -37.12 -10.38 -7.35
N GLU A 689 -36.40 -10.91 -8.34
CA GLU A 689 -36.96 -11.19 -9.66
C GLU A 689 -37.83 -12.48 -9.69
N THR A 690 -37.86 -13.25 -8.61
CA THR A 690 -38.66 -14.50 -8.53
C THR A 690 -40.10 -14.31 -8.03
N GLN A 691 -40.49 -13.08 -7.66
CA GLN A 691 -41.88 -12.79 -7.25
C GLN A 691 -42.68 -12.29 -8.45
N THR A 692 -43.31 -13.23 -9.20
CA THR A 692 -44.40 -12.92 -10.09
C THR A 692 -45.61 -12.47 -9.26
N PRO A 693 -46.32 -11.38 -9.62
CA PRO A 693 -47.53 -10.95 -8.92
C PRO A 693 -48.58 -12.05 -8.99
N ALA A 694 -49.04 -12.49 -7.83
CA ALA A 694 -50.21 -13.35 -7.74
C ALA A 694 -51.44 -12.53 -8.14
N ASP A 695 -51.78 -12.47 -9.40
CA ASP A 695 -53.14 -12.04 -9.87
C ASP A 695 -54.01 -13.25 -10.01
N GLY A 696 -54.95 -13.36 -9.06
CA GLY A 696 -55.90 -14.48 -8.98
C GLY A 696 -56.86 -14.53 -10.16
N ARG A 697 -56.61 -15.41 -11.11
CA ARG A 697 -57.63 -16.02 -11.99
C ARG A 697 -57.33 -17.48 -12.20
N SER A 698 -58.16 -18.32 -11.57
CA SER A 698 -58.23 -19.75 -11.79
C SER A 698 -58.70 -20.05 -13.23
N TYR A 699 -57.82 -20.76 -13.97
CA TYR A 699 -58.29 -21.60 -15.09
C TYR A 699 -57.76 -23.02 -14.81
N GLU A 700 -58.70 -23.91 -14.58
CA GLU A 700 -58.49 -25.37 -14.60
C GLU A 700 -58.04 -25.79 -15.99
N THR A 701 -56.87 -26.38 -16.11
CA THR A 701 -56.55 -27.30 -17.20
C THR A 701 -55.63 -28.39 -16.67
N ASP A 702 -55.98 -29.59 -17.09
CA ASP A 702 -55.52 -30.92 -16.78
C ASP A 702 -54.05 -31.15 -16.45
N GLY A 703 -53.91 -32.09 -15.52
CA GLY A 703 -52.67 -32.55 -14.94
C GLY A 703 -51.57 -32.99 -15.90
N GLN A 704 -50.44 -32.37 -15.73
CA GLN A 704 -49.15 -33.03 -15.86
C GLN A 704 -48.22 -32.45 -14.78
N SER A 705 -47.86 -33.31 -13.84
CA SER A 705 -46.89 -33.02 -12.78
C SER A 705 -45.52 -32.75 -13.39
N PHE A 706 -45.06 -31.51 -13.34
CA PHE A 706 -43.63 -31.22 -13.49
C PHE A 706 -42.98 -31.44 -12.15
N GLY A 707 -42.13 -32.47 -12.07
CA GLY A 707 -41.24 -32.73 -10.99
C GLY A 707 -40.20 -31.60 -10.81
N PRO A 708 -39.45 -31.59 -9.70
CA PRO A 708 -38.51 -30.49 -9.40
C PRO A 708 -37.53 -30.34 -10.55
N VAL A 709 -37.33 -29.08 -10.94
CA VAL A 709 -36.32 -28.69 -11.95
C VAL A 709 -34.99 -29.21 -11.45
N HIS A 710 -34.50 -30.27 -12.10
CA HIS A 710 -33.12 -30.68 -11.93
C HIS A 710 -32.22 -29.48 -12.25
N ARG A 711 -31.39 -29.09 -11.29
CA ARG A 711 -30.15 -28.37 -11.58
C ARG A 711 -29.54 -29.03 -12.82
N GLN A 712 -29.57 -28.36 -13.95
CA GLN A 712 -28.73 -28.76 -15.06
C GLN A 712 -27.31 -28.61 -14.56
N GLN A 713 -26.67 -29.74 -14.35
CA GLN A 713 -25.24 -29.81 -14.27
C GLN A 713 -24.72 -29.08 -15.50
N SER A 714 -23.89 -28.04 -15.29
CA SER A 714 -23.10 -27.44 -16.34
C SER A 714 -22.42 -28.58 -17.09
N SER A 715 -22.81 -28.81 -18.34
CA SER A 715 -22.11 -29.75 -19.20
C SER A 715 -20.69 -29.21 -19.28
N GLY A 716 -19.73 -29.90 -18.65
CA GLY A 716 -18.33 -29.60 -18.74
C GLY A 716 -17.86 -29.63 -20.18
N LYS A 717 -18.01 -28.52 -20.86
CA LYS A 717 -17.44 -28.35 -22.20
C LYS A 717 -15.94 -28.21 -21.97
N THR A 718 -15.17 -29.07 -22.64
CA THR A 718 -13.71 -28.97 -22.64
C THR A 718 -13.27 -27.67 -23.31
N GLY A 719 -12.08 -27.15 -22.98
CA GLY A 719 -11.53 -25.94 -23.62
C GLY A 719 -11.58 -26.00 -25.16
N TRP A 720 -11.52 -27.19 -25.74
CA TRP A 720 -11.63 -27.42 -27.19
C TRP A 720 -13.08 -27.23 -27.71
N GLU A 721 -14.10 -27.63 -26.95
CA GLU A 721 -15.52 -27.43 -27.33
C GLU A 721 -15.92 -25.96 -27.22
N LEU A 722 -15.36 -25.24 -26.23
CA LEU A 722 -15.50 -23.80 -26.08
C LEU A 722 -14.83 -23.03 -27.24
N ASP A 723 -13.64 -23.50 -27.68
CA ASP A 723 -12.94 -22.93 -28.83
C ASP A 723 -13.71 -23.16 -30.14
N GLN A 724 -14.39 -24.33 -30.29
CA GLN A 724 -15.28 -24.57 -31.43
C GLN A 724 -16.51 -23.63 -31.42
N GLU A 725 -17.06 -23.35 -30.25
CA GLU A 725 -18.24 -22.47 -30.14
C GLU A 725 -17.87 -21.01 -30.46
N LEU A 726 -16.69 -20.53 -29.96
CA LEU A 726 -16.14 -19.25 -30.37
C LEU A 726 -15.88 -19.17 -31.88
N GLN A 727 -15.34 -20.23 -32.48
CA GLN A 727 -15.13 -20.26 -33.92
C GLN A 727 -16.46 -20.26 -34.71
N GLN A 728 -17.51 -20.86 -34.16
CA GLN A 728 -18.85 -20.76 -34.77
C GLN A 728 -19.43 -19.35 -34.65
N ILE A 729 -19.19 -18.66 -33.52
CA ILE A 729 -19.57 -17.26 -33.34
C ILE A 729 -18.82 -16.38 -34.35
N TYR A 730 -17.50 -16.60 -34.49
CA TYR A 730 -16.67 -15.89 -35.48
C TYR A 730 -17.15 -16.18 -36.92
N ALA A 731 -17.44 -17.42 -37.23
CA ALA A 731 -17.95 -17.80 -38.55
C ALA A 731 -19.32 -17.13 -38.86
N ARG A 732 -20.15 -16.99 -37.83
CA ARG A 732 -21.48 -16.31 -37.97
C ARG A 732 -21.29 -14.80 -38.17
N GLU A 733 -20.39 -14.17 -37.43
CA GLU A 733 -20.16 -12.70 -37.48
C GLU A 733 -19.38 -12.28 -38.75
N PHE A 734 -18.41 -13.10 -39.19
CA PHE A 734 -17.55 -12.80 -40.32
C PHE A 734 -17.92 -13.54 -41.61
N GLY A 735 -18.96 -14.39 -41.57
CA GLY A 735 -19.44 -15.12 -42.75
C GLY A 735 -18.41 -16.09 -43.34
N MET A 736 -17.38 -16.51 -42.60
CA MET A 736 -16.34 -17.43 -43.07
C MET A 736 -16.24 -18.67 -42.18
N SER A 737 -16.13 -19.84 -42.81
CA SER A 737 -15.87 -21.10 -42.08
C SER A 737 -14.39 -21.24 -41.73
N ARG A 738 -14.07 -22.14 -40.78
CA ARG A 738 -12.69 -22.48 -40.43
C ARG A 738 -11.85 -22.91 -41.61
N GLU A 739 -12.43 -23.71 -42.47
CA GLU A 739 -11.77 -24.19 -43.71
C GLU A 739 -11.47 -23.04 -44.68
N ASP A 740 -12.37 -22.05 -44.75
CA ASP A 740 -12.18 -20.86 -45.59
C ASP A 740 -11.05 -19.99 -45.06
N MET A 741 -10.90 -19.88 -43.72
CA MET A 741 -9.79 -19.11 -43.07
C MET A 741 -8.48 -19.84 -43.20
N GLU A 742 -8.44 -21.15 -42.94
CA GLU A 742 -7.24 -21.97 -43.13
C GLU A 742 -6.78 -22.00 -44.61
N ASP A 743 -7.76 -22.04 -45.55
CA ASP A 743 -7.47 -21.99 -46.98
C ASP A 743 -7.02 -20.59 -47.42
N GLN A 744 -7.53 -19.53 -46.81
CA GLN A 744 -7.08 -18.15 -47.06
C GLN A 744 -5.68 -17.91 -46.49
N GLU A 745 -5.39 -18.42 -45.29
CA GLU A 745 -4.04 -18.37 -44.71
C GLU A 745 -3.06 -19.26 -45.52
N ARG A 746 -3.51 -20.45 -45.96
CA ARG A 746 -2.72 -21.33 -46.80
C ARG A 746 -2.43 -20.69 -48.15
N ARG A 747 -3.45 -20.00 -48.75
CA ARG A 747 -3.26 -19.23 -50.00
C ARG A 747 -2.36 -18.01 -49.79
N LYS A 748 -2.47 -17.31 -48.68
CA LYS A 748 -1.54 -16.23 -48.30
C LYS A 748 -0.13 -16.77 -48.09
N TRP A 749 0.02 -17.93 -47.42
CA TRP A 749 1.32 -18.56 -47.19
C TRP A 749 1.95 -19.13 -48.48
N LEU A 750 1.14 -19.72 -49.36
CA LEU A 750 1.57 -20.19 -50.67
C LEU A 750 1.93 -19.01 -51.61
N LYS A 751 1.20 -17.92 -51.57
CA LYS A 751 1.53 -16.67 -52.27
C LYS A 751 2.82 -16.04 -51.72
N LYS A 752 2.98 -15.96 -50.40
CA LYS A 752 4.26 -15.53 -49.79
C LYS A 752 5.43 -16.46 -50.16
N LYS A 753 5.19 -17.74 -50.43
CA LYS A 753 6.22 -18.69 -50.81
C LYS A 753 6.62 -18.61 -52.31
N SER A 754 5.70 -18.14 -53.17
CA SER A 754 6.00 -17.89 -54.61
C SER A 754 6.70 -16.56 -54.83
N ASP A 755 6.50 -15.58 -53.96
CA ASP A 755 7.11 -14.23 -54.04
C ASP A 755 8.34 -14.10 -53.13
N ALA A 756 8.68 -15.12 -52.35
CA ALA A 756 9.90 -15.15 -51.59
C ALA A 756 11.11 -15.19 -52.56
N PRO A 757 12.07 -14.31 -52.42
CA PRO A 757 13.29 -14.40 -53.25
C PRO A 757 13.89 -15.74 -52.98
N LYS A 758 14.30 -16.42 -54.09
CA LYS A 758 14.96 -17.73 -54.04
C LYS A 758 16.11 -17.65 -53.03
N PRO A 759 16.27 -18.61 -52.12
CA PRO A 759 17.34 -18.57 -51.15
C PRO A 759 18.66 -18.35 -51.89
N ASN A 760 19.33 -17.25 -51.54
CA ASN A 760 20.67 -16.96 -52.06
C ASN A 760 21.55 -18.15 -51.67
N VAL A 761 22.03 -18.85 -52.70
CA VAL A 761 23.02 -19.91 -52.51
C VAL A 761 24.27 -19.24 -51.95
N VAL A 762 24.54 -19.48 -50.68
CA VAL A 762 25.74 -18.98 -50.00
C VAL A 762 26.92 -19.54 -50.75
N LYS A 763 27.67 -18.69 -51.49
CA LYS A 763 28.95 -19.07 -52.11
C LYS A 763 30.02 -19.09 -51.03
N TYR A 764 30.77 -20.17 -50.94
CA TYR A 764 31.87 -20.31 -50.00
C TYR A 764 33.19 -19.96 -50.71
N ASP A 765 34.11 -19.33 -49.97
CA ASP A 765 35.47 -19.08 -50.46
C ASP A 765 36.27 -20.40 -50.51
N LYS A 766 37.46 -20.38 -51.06
CA LYS A 766 38.34 -21.56 -51.17
C LYS A 766 38.82 -22.10 -49.83
N LYS A 767 38.46 -21.41 -48.71
CA LYS A 767 38.77 -21.82 -47.33
C LYS A 767 37.51 -22.27 -46.55
N GLY A 768 36.34 -22.36 -47.21
CA GLY A 768 35.09 -22.83 -46.62
C GLY A 768 34.31 -21.76 -45.82
N ASN A 769 34.65 -20.50 -45.95
CA ASN A 769 33.88 -19.42 -45.28
C ASN A 769 32.75 -18.88 -46.18
N PRO A 770 31.57 -18.62 -45.67
CA PRO A 770 30.46 -18.08 -46.46
C PRO A 770 30.75 -16.68 -46.97
N ILE A 771 30.64 -16.46 -48.27
CA ILE A 771 30.71 -15.13 -48.89
C ILE A 771 29.31 -14.55 -48.93
N TYR A 772 29.06 -13.58 -48.10
CA TYR A 772 27.85 -12.77 -48.20
C TYR A 772 28.04 -11.65 -49.21
N PRO A 773 27.11 -11.45 -50.17
CA PRO A 773 27.17 -10.28 -51.06
C PRO A 773 27.03 -9.03 -50.17
N ALA A 774 28.02 -8.18 -50.23
CA ALA A 774 27.97 -6.86 -49.61
C ALA A 774 26.82 -6.06 -50.27
N LYS A 775 25.66 -5.94 -49.58
CA LYS A 775 24.73 -4.86 -49.86
C LYS A 775 25.45 -3.57 -49.45
N GLY A 776 25.45 -2.59 -50.34
CA GLY A 776 25.96 -1.25 -50.01
C GLY A 776 25.28 -0.68 -48.76
N PRO A 777 25.88 0.24 -48.05
CA PRO A 777 25.32 0.81 -46.85
C PRO A 777 23.93 1.39 -47.15
N GLN A 778 22.87 0.73 -46.70
CA GLN A 778 21.53 1.31 -46.67
C GLN A 778 21.50 2.29 -45.50
N GLU A 779 21.01 3.52 -45.77
CA GLU A 779 20.79 4.54 -44.75
C GLU A 779 19.81 3.97 -43.66
N GLU A 780 20.16 4.16 -42.41
CA GLU A 780 19.31 3.73 -41.26
C GLU A 780 18.15 4.72 -41.14
N TYR A 781 16.98 4.21 -40.72
CA TYR A 781 15.77 4.97 -40.42
C TYR A 781 15.17 4.47 -39.15
N LEU A 782 14.94 5.33 -38.12
CA LEU A 782 14.33 4.96 -36.85
C LEU A 782 12.88 5.44 -36.82
N ILE A 783 11.97 4.55 -36.49
CA ILE A 783 10.57 4.85 -36.17
C ILE A 783 10.38 4.58 -34.71
N VAL A 784 9.75 5.51 -33.98
CA VAL A 784 9.52 5.45 -32.54
C VAL A 784 8.03 5.53 -32.27
N ASP A 785 7.48 4.53 -31.57
CA ASP A 785 6.16 4.63 -30.96
C ASP A 785 6.26 5.55 -29.75
N GLY A 786 5.79 6.77 -29.87
CA GLY A 786 6.00 7.83 -28.88
C GLY A 786 5.34 7.52 -27.53
N TYR A 787 4.09 7.04 -27.53
CA TYR A 787 3.43 6.73 -26.24
C TYR A 787 3.96 5.46 -25.62
N ASN A 788 4.30 4.44 -26.39
CA ASN A 788 4.89 3.22 -25.84
C ASN A 788 6.23 3.51 -25.15
N ILE A 789 7.08 4.37 -25.75
CA ILE A 789 8.34 4.80 -25.13
C ILE A 789 8.09 5.69 -23.89
N ILE A 790 7.13 6.65 -23.95
CA ILE A 790 6.80 7.48 -22.79
C ILE A 790 6.39 6.63 -21.60
N PHE A 791 5.57 5.61 -21.82
CA PHE A 791 5.10 4.75 -20.74
C PHE A 791 6.13 3.72 -20.30
N ALA A 792 7.09 3.36 -21.15
CA ALA A 792 8.17 2.44 -20.80
C ALA A 792 9.29 3.11 -19.97
N TRP A 793 9.60 4.38 -20.24
CA TRP A 793 10.65 5.08 -19.51
C TRP A 793 10.10 5.72 -18.25
N LYS A 794 10.62 5.30 -17.07
CA LYS A 794 10.12 5.72 -15.76
C LYS A 794 9.98 7.25 -15.63
N ASP A 795 10.98 8.00 -16.02
CA ASP A 795 11.00 9.47 -15.94
C ASP A 795 9.99 10.16 -16.87
N LEU A 796 9.71 9.57 -18.04
CA LEU A 796 8.68 10.07 -18.96
C LEU A 796 7.28 9.59 -18.54
N ASN A 797 7.17 8.37 -18.00
CA ASN A 797 5.92 7.86 -17.49
C ASN A 797 5.45 8.68 -16.28
N GLU A 798 6.34 8.97 -15.35
CA GLU A 798 6.04 9.85 -14.21
C GLU A 798 5.61 11.25 -14.69
N LEU A 799 6.32 11.82 -15.65
CA LEU A 799 5.96 13.10 -16.23
C LEU A 799 4.62 13.05 -17.00
N SER A 800 4.31 11.92 -17.66
CA SER A 800 3.07 11.74 -18.42
C SER A 800 1.83 11.70 -17.51
N ARG A 801 1.99 11.24 -16.26
CA ARG A 801 0.91 11.26 -15.26
C ARG A 801 0.59 12.68 -14.80
N VAL A 802 1.57 13.58 -14.85
CA VAL A 802 1.41 15.00 -14.49
C VAL A 802 0.93 15.80 -15.72
N ASN A 803 1.61 15.66 -16.84
CA ASN A 803 1.28 16.33 -18.10
C ASN A 803 1.82 15.52 -19.29
N ILE A 804 0.91 14.95 -20.07
CA ILE A 804 1.25 14.14 -21.23
C ILE A 804 1.92 14.96 -22.35
N ASP A 805 1.59 16.25 -22.51
CA ASP A 805 2.22 17.13 -23.47
C ASP A 805 3.68 17.41 -23.10
N SER A 806 3.96 17.67 -21.81
CA SER A 806 5.33 17.85 -21.32
C SER A 806 6.17 16.57 -21.48
N ALA A 807 5.57 15.38 -21.28
CA ALA A 807 6.26 14.12 -21.51
C ALA A 807 6.57 13.90 -23.00
N ARG A 808 5.66 14.32 -23.90
CA ARG A 808 5.89 14.29 -25.35
C ARG A 808 7.03 15.24 -25.74
N ASP A 809 6.99 16.49 -25.26
CA ASP A 809 8.02 17.48 -25.57
C ASP A 809 9.40 17.01 -25.09
N LYS A 810 9.47 16.47 -23.85
CA LYS A 810 10.71 15.91 -23.31
C LYS A 810 11.22 14.69 -24.11
N LEU A 811 10.34 13.79 -24.54
CA LEU A 811 10.73 12.69 -25.45
C LEU A 811 11.25 13.23 -26.78
N LEU A 812 10.56 14.21 -27.35
CA LEU A 812 10.96 14.82 -28.62
C LEU A 812 12.31 15.53 -28.49
N ASP A 813 12.60 16.23 -27.41
CA ASP A 813 13.91 16.85 -27.16
C ASP A 813 15.02 15.79 -27.07
N ILE A 814 14.79 14.67 -26.34
CA ILE A 814 15.76 13.57 -26.23
C ILE A 814 16.05 12.95 -27.59
N LEU A 815 15.01 12.68 -28.39
CA LEU A 815 15.15 12.11 -29.74
C LEU A 815 15.74 13.08 -30.76
N SER A 816 15.47 14.38 -30.63
CA SER A 816 16.09 15.43 -31.46
C SER A 816 17.61 15.47 -31.26
N ASN A 817 18.07 15.38 -29.99
CA ASN A 817 19.49 15.29 -29.67
C ASN A 817 20.10 13.99 -30.24
N TYR A 818 19.41 12.86 -30.05
CA TYR A 818 19.83 11.56 -30.56
C TYR A 818 19.99 11.56 -32.08
N GLN A 819 19.02 12.14 -32.83
CA GLN A 819 19.13 12.29 -34.29
C GLN A 819 20.33 13.16 -34.69
N GLY A 820 20.62 14.21 -33.94
CA GLY A 820 21.81 15.04 -34.17
C GLY A 820 23.11 14.25 -34.05
N TYR A 821 23.21 13.37 -33.04
CA TYR A 821 24.41 12.53 -32.83
C TYR A 821 24.55 11.38 -33.82
N LYS A 822 23.46 10.70 -34.15
CA LYS A 822 23.50 9.52 -35.04
C LYS A 822 23.40 9.83 -36.51
N SER A 823 22.92 11.01 -36.87
CA SER A 823 22.68 11.46 -38.26
C SER A 823 21.77 10.51 -39.05
N CYS A 824 20.81 9.84 -38.40
CA CYS A 824 19.79 9.01 -39.03
C CYS A 824 18.41 9.70 -38.93
N PRO A 825 17.56 9.67 -39.98
CA PRO A 825 16.20 10.18 -39.89
C PRO A 825 15.39 9.45 -38.81
N VAL A 826 14.66 10.22 -38.00
CA VAL A 826 13.79 9.71 -36.93
C VAL A 826 12.38 10.20 -37.17
N LEU A 827 11.41 9.26 -37.09
CA LEU A 827 9.98 9.51 -37.17
C LEU A 827 9.35 9.08 -35.82
N VAL A 828 8.68 10.03 -35.18
CA VAL A 828 7.95 9.73 -33.94
C VAL A 828 6.45 9.72 -34.25
N VAL A 829 5.77 8.64 -33.82
CA VAL A 829 4.35 8.45 -34.08
C VAL A 829 3.60 8.48 -32.75
N PHE A 830 2.54 9.27 -32.69
CA PHE A 830 1.63 9.37 -31.53
C PHE A 830 0.19 9.07 -31.93
N ASP A 831 -0.55 8.36 -31.12
CA ASP A 831 -1.99 8.17 -31.30
C ASP A 831 -2.76 9.49 -31.13
N ALA A 832 -3.69 9.74 -32.05
CA ALA A 832 -4.47 10.99 -32.07
C ALA A 832 -5.54 11.08 -30.99
N TYR A 833 -6.00 9.96 -30.42
CA TYR A 833 -7.12 9.97 -29.49
C TYR A 833 -6.86 10.75 -28.18
N LYS A 834 -5.59 11.04 -27.89
CA LYS A 834 -5.17 11.87 -26.74
C LYS A 834 -4.99 13.36 -27.05
N ARG A 835 -5.36 13.85 -28.26
CA ARG A 835 -5.29 15.26 -28.63
C ARG A 835 -6.53 15.69 -29.42
N LYS A 836 -7.27 16.69 -28.94
CA LYS A 836 -8.51 17.20 -29.58
C LYS A 836 -8.25 18.08 -30.80
N GLU A 837 -6.99 18.50 -31.05
CA GLU A 837 -6.65 19.43 -32.14
C GLU A 837 -5.76 18.76 -33.20
N HIS A 838 -6.24 18.74 -34.46
CA HIS A 838 -5.57 18.27 -35.66
C HIS A 838 -5.26 16.75 -35.76
N PRO A 839 -6.26 15.85 -35.90
CA PRO A 839 -6.01 14.46 -36.25
C PRO A 839 -5.42 14.31 -37.65
N GLY A 840 -4.33 13.54 -37.82
CA GLY A 840 -3.67 13.23 -39.07
C GLY A 840 -2.62 14.26 -39.53
N ALA A 841 -2.13 15.12 -38.64
CA ALA A 841 -1.12 16.12 -38.99
C ALA A 841 0.30 15.53 -38.90
N ARG A 842 1.09 15.74 -39.96
CA ARG A 842 2.55 15.57 -39.94
C ARG A 842 3.18 16.92 -39.65
N SER A 843 3.99 16.99 -38.62
CA SER A 843 4.67 18.21 -38.20
C SER A 843 6.18 17.95 -38.08
N LYS A 844 6.99 19.00 -38.07
CA LYS A 844 8.40 18.91 -37.75
C LYS A 844 8.63 19.49 -36.36
N TYR A 845 9.35 18.75 -35.54
CA TYR A 845 9.85 19.22 -34.26
C TYR A 845 11.37 19.24 -34.31
N HIS A 846 11.96 20.44 -34.45
CA HIS A 846 13.38 20.63 -34.75
C HIS A 846 13.81 19.80 -35.98
N ASN A 847 14.62 18.79 -35.81
CA ASN A 847 15.11 17.89 -36.87
C ASN A 847 14.26 16.61 -37.02
N LEU A 848 13.27 16.36 -36.13
CA LEU A 848 12.41 15.18 -36.14
C LEU A 848 11.18 15.36 -37.04
N ASP A 849 10.75 14.27 -37.65
CA ASP A 849 9.40 14.16 -38.20
C ASP A 849 8.46 13.60 -37.15
N VAL A 850 7.36 14.29 -36.85
CA VAL A 850 6.36 13.87 -35.85
C VAL A 850 5.01 13.69 -36.54
N VAL A 851 4.35 12.57 -36.28
CA VAL A 851 3.03 12.25 -36.83
C VAL A 851 2.06 11.95 -35.70
N TYR A 852 0.91 12.61 -35.76
CA TYR A 852 -0.26 12.24 -34.99
C TYR A 852 -1.21 11.46 -35.90
N THR A 853 -1.59 10.23 -35.53
CA THR A 853 -2.45 9.37 -36.36
C THR A 853 -3.83 9.98 -36.57
N LYS A 854 -4.62 9.45 -37.47
CA LYS A 854 -6.03 9.83 -37.60
C LYS A 854 -6.86 9.20 -36.51
N THR A 855 -8.04 9.73 -36.26
CA THR A 855 -8.93 9.25 -35.17
C THR A 855 -9.25 7.75 -35.29
N ASP A 856 -9.22 7.22 -36.53
CA ASP A 856 -9.56 5.80 -36.84
C ASP A 856 -8.29 4.96 -37.12
N GLU A 857 -7.09 5.43 -36.83
CA GLU A 857 -5.84 4.74 -37.13
C GLU A 857 -4.94 4.74 -35.89
N THR A 858 -4.56 3.55 -35.40
CA THR A 858 -3.60 3.42 -34.28
C THR A 858 -2.16 3.70 -34.70
N ALA A 859 -1.28 4.02 -33.73
CA ALA A 859 0.15 4.19 -34.00
C ALA A 859 0.75 2.93 -34.65
N ASP A 860 0.40 1.74 -34.16
CA ASP A 860 0.87 0.45 -34.68
C ASP A 860 0.51 0.26 -36.16
N ALA A 861 -0.74 0.53 -36.54
CA ALA A 861 -1.20 0.40 -37.92
C ALA A 861 -0.48 1.41 -38.86
N PHE A 862 -0.22 2.62 -38.38
CA PHE A 862 0.54 3.63 -39.11
C PHE A 862 2.00 3.20 -39.27
N ILE A 863 2.64 2.70 -38.19
CA ILE A 863 4.04 2.23 -38.19
C ILE A 863 4.19 1.04 -39.13
N GLU A 864 3.29 0.05 -39.05
CA GLU A 864 3.28 -1.09 -39.96
C GLU A 864 3.24 -0.70 -41.43
N ARG A 865 2.32 0.21 -41.79
CA ARG A 865 2.21 0.74 -43.17
C ARG A 865 3.46 1.48 -43.57
N THR A 866 4.02 2.32 -42.72
CA THR A 866 5.23 3.10 -42.99
C THR A 866 6.44 2.18 -43.19
N VAL A 867 6.61 1.15 -42.34
CA VAL A 867 7.67 0.13 -42.52
C VAL A 867 7.55 -0.55 -43.90
N HIS A 868 6.35 -0.90 -44.31
CA HIS A 868 6.12 -1.50 -45.63
C HIS A 868 6.51 -0.54 -46.80
N GLU A 869 6.20 0.75 -46.66
CA GLU A 869 6.47 1.75 -47.69
C GLU A 869 7.96 2.08 -47.84
N ILE A 870 8.68 2.25 -46.71
CA ILE A 870 10.09 2.70 -46.73
C ILE A 870 11.11 1.58 -46.58
N GLY A 871 10.72 0.36 -46.16
CA GLY A 871 11.64 -0.77 -45.93
C GLY A 871 12.42 -1.25 -47.15
N HIS A 872 11.99 -0.86 -48.37
CA HIS A 872 12.74 -1.14 -49.58
C HIS A 872 13.94 -0.21 -49.76
N LYS A 873 13.89 1.00 -49.19
CA LYS A 873 14.87 2.08 -49.39
C LYS A 873 15.82 2.20 -48.19
N TYR A 874 15.32 2.05 -47.01
CA TYR A 874 16.04 2.24 -45.74
C TYR A 874 16.16 0.93 -44.95
N ARG A 875 17.17 0.85 -44.08
CA ARG A 875 17.23 -0.13 -43.01
C ARG A 875 16.40 0.39 -41.85
N VAL A 876 15.14 -0.03 -41.76
CA VAL A 876 14.20 0.49 -40.76
C VAL A 876 14.39 -0.23 -39.44
N THR A 877 14.51 0.54 -38.36
CA THR A 877 14.45 0.06 -36.96
C THR A 877 13.21 0.66 -36.31
N VAL A 878 12.42 -0.15 -35.60
CA VAL A 878 11.23 0.29 -34.86
C VAL A 878 11.48 0.13 -33.37
N ALA A 879 11.31 1.23 -32.63
CA ALA A 879 11.46 1.27 -31.18
C ALA A 879 10.10 1.28 -30.51
N THR A 880 9.78 0.14 -29.86
CA THR A 880 8.55 -0.09 -29.10
C THR A 880 8.76 -1.25 -28.12
N ASN A 881 8.04 -1.25 -26.99
CA ASN A 881 7.97 -2.40 -26.08
C ASN A 881 6.74 -3.29 -26.34
N ASP A 882 5.85 -2.89 -27.26
CA ASP A 882 4.73 -3.76 -27.63
C ASP A 882 5.25 -5.01 -28.35
N GLY A 883 5.01 -6.18 -27.75
CA GLY A 883 5.49 -7.47 -28.29
C GLY A 883 4.84 -7.84 -29.62
N LEU A 884 3.57 -7.44 -29.83
CA LEU A 884 2.84 -7.69 -31.06
C LEU A 884 3.33 -6.80 -32.20
N GLU A 885 3.47 -5.51 -31.94
CA GLU A 885 4.04 -4.57 -32.89
C GLU A 885 5.46 -5.02 -33.32
N GLN A 886 6.29 -5.43 -32.35
CA GLN A 886 7.64 -5.94 -32.61
C GLN A 886 7.62 -7.15 -33.55
N LEU A 887 6.73 -8.12 -33.36
CA LEU A 887 6.60 -9.29 -34.22
C LEU A 887 6.10 -8.93 -35.62
N THR A 888 5.14 -8.00 -35.72
CA THR A 888 4.57 -7.55 -36.99
C THR A 888 5.62 -6.84 -37.84
N VAL A 889 6.36 -5.88 -37.28
CA VAL A 889 7.41 -5.13 -38.00
C VAL A 889 8.59 -6.02 -38.41
N MET A 890 8.97 -7.01 -37.57
CA MET A 890 9.99 -8.01 -37.95
C MET A 890 9.55 -8.88 -39.13
N SER A 891 8.27 -9.23 -39.21
CA SER A 891 7.75 -10.02 -40.34
C SER A 891 7.88 -9.28 -41.67
N GLN A 892 7.97 -7.96 -41.65
CA GLN A 892 8.13 -7.07 -42.80
C GLN A 892 9.59 -6.70 -43.07
N GLY A 893 10.52 -7.24 -42.29
CA GLY A 893 11.97 -7.07 -42.49
C GLY A 893 12.59 -5.86 -41.77
N ALA A 894 11.87 -5.19 -40.88
CA ALA A 894 12.43 -4.17 -40.01
C ALA A 894 13.17 -4.80 -38.81
N LEU A 895 14.11 -4.06 -38.25
CA LEU A 895 14.76 -4.41 -36.99
C LEU A 895 13.92 -3.90 -35.82
N ARG A 896 13.91 -4.67 -34.75
CA ARG A 896 13.27 -4.25 -33.49
C ARG A 896 14.28 -3.64 -32.54
N MET A 897 13.82 -2.65 -31.77
CA MET A 897 14.54 -2.07 -30.65
C MET A 897 13.57 -1.92 -29.47
N SER A 898 13.93 -2.45 -28.29
CA SER A 898 13.13 -2.20 -27.09
C SER A 898 13.33 -0.78 -26.57
N ALA A 899 12.41 -0.28 -25.74
CA ALA A 899 12.55 1.04 -25.12
C ALA A 899 13.85 1.15 -24.31
N ASP A 900 14.25 0.09 -23.60
CA ASP A 900 15.50 0.06 -22.83
C ASP A 900 16.73 0.12 -23.73
N ASN A 901 16.75 -0.65 -24.80
CA ASN A 901 17.86 -0.61 -25.77
C ASN A 901 17.99 0.75 -26.45
N LEU A 902 16.85 1.41 -26.72
CA LEU A 902 16.87 2.78 -27.24
C LEU A 902 17.46 3.74 -26.21
N ARG A 903 17.10 3.61 -24.94
CA ARG A 903 17.62 4.46 -23.86
C ARG A 903 19.13 4.26 -23.68
N GLU A 904 19.59 3.01 -23.61
CA GLU A 904 21.01 2.70 -23.51
C GLU A 904 21.83 3.25 -24.69
N GLU A 905 21.29 3.17 -25.89
CA GLU A 905 21.95 3.71 -27.08
C GLU A 905 22.05 5.24 -27.06
N ILE A 906 20.99 5.92 -26.62
CA ILE A 906 20.96 7.38 -26.44
C ILE A 906 21.98 7.80 -25.37
N GLU A 907 22.02 7.16 -24.22
CA GLU A 907 22.96 7.48 -23.15
C GLU A 907 24.41 7.21 -23.55
N ARG A 908 24.65 6.13 -24.30
CA ARG A 908 25.97 5.80 -24.83
C ARG A 908 26.48 6.89 -25.79
N LEU A 909 25.63 7.31 -26.71
CA LEU A 909 26.00 8.36 -27.69
C LEU A 909 26.22 9.72 -27.01
N SER A 910 25.37 10.07 -26.05
CA SER A 910 25.52 11.31 -25.28
C SER A 910 26.83 11.36 -24.50
N ARG A 911 27.26 10.21 -23.90
CA ARG A 911 28.57 10.11 -23.23
C ARG A 911 29.74 10.24 -24.20
N LEU A 912 29.68 9.60 -25.34
CA LEU A 912 30.72 9.71 -26.38
C LEU A 912 30.90 11.14 -26.89
N GLU A 913 29.79 11.86 -27.10
CA GLU A 913 29.86 13.27 -27.53
C GLU A 913 30.41 14.17 -26.42
N TYR A 914 30.03 13.95 -25.17
CA TYR A 914 30.60 14.69 -24.07
C TYR A 914 32.12 14.45 -23.92
N GLU A 915 32.58 13.22 -24.11
CA GLU A 915 34.03 12.87 -24.11
C GLU A 915 34.75 13.51 -25.29
N ASN A 916 34.16 13.53 -26.48
CA ASN A 916 34.69 14.21 -27.69
C ASN A 916 34.76 15.72 -27.48
N TYR A 917 33.74 16.34 -26.88
CA TYR A 917 33.72 17.76 -26.55
C TYR A 917 34.86 18.12 -25.56
N LEU A 918 35.05 17.30 -24.47
CA LEU A 918 36.14 17.51 -23.55
C LEU A 918 37.52 17.30 -24.17
N ALA A 919 37.65 16.37 -25.14
CA ALA A 919 38.88 16.16 -25.89
C ALA A 919 39.18 17.31 -26.85
N SER A 920 38.18 17.95 -27.43
CA SER A 920 38.32 19.10 -28.30
C SER A 920 38.73 20.37 -27.54
N GLN A 921 38.30 20.54 -26.29
CA GLN A 921 38.68 21.67 -25.45
C GLN A 921 40.13 21.52 -24.87
N LYS A 922 40.73 20.32 -24.91
CA LYS A 922 42.11 20.06 -24.49
C LYS A 922 43.12 20.18 -25.61
N ARG A 923 42.70 20.46 -26.83
CA ARG A 923 43.55 20.83 -27.98
C ARG A 923 43.48 22.34 -28.19
#